data_ca43b07b825f775897f591addc8815c9
#
_entry.id   ca43b07b825f775897f591addc8815c9
#
_cell.length_a   1.000
_cell.length_b   1.000
_cell.length_c   1.000
_cell.angle_alpha   90.00
_cell.angle_beta   90.00
_cell.angle_gamma   90.00
#
_symmetry.space_group_name_H-M   'P 1'
#
loop_
_entity.id
_entity.type
_entity.pdbx_description
1 polymer ?
#
loop_
_entity_poly.entity_id
_entity_poly.type
_entity_poly.pdbx_seq_one_letter_code
_entity_poly.pdbx_strand_id
1 'polypeptide(L)'
;MKYFITFVSTLFLIAASVFCAGITPLSFYTEPALFPFNAVVGIAEDSHDSLYFATHAGLIKYNGISSEKYEHIPFDNTTMRSSQIQTIYMDADDVLWLGTYSGLERFDIKNRTISHAPVTDNVVTAIFRDSKRNLWVGTINGLYLCRDDSYNNLTTFNNHQYNSFIGNNTIRSISEDSHGIIYASTYNGVWQYNESERSFEPCSLIPEGCPGKTGVVYHFIEDTDGVYWLSVWGIGLIRITPSAKQYDIYSLPDARIYTLYNNFITDEYIAAGTWGGGIYIINKKTKEVTPYKADPNLRGALTTNVIYSLFVSKYNILFVGTSGALNIADLSNTSGDIAVPLYTEPTETKKKVSQLDDTIACLTSSDNYIWAASNTTLIRYNLDALELETFPFSAGEHHINGELIYSISALSDTEAWVGTNKGLFFFNATSASFSPIPLYNNQVSDTSSFLIRALYHDSDGTLWIGTYGAGLVHFSPTKGILAHYRHSDNLPRSLSNDIVFFINRDSRGTLWVGTNKGLCRYIPATADFTAYLYNVDKPTGISANRVDSFCEDSNGELWFGTNDGGICRFNPKTELFHTYTKDSGLSSNQIIGIANADDGFLWIAALKYLNLFDIEHETTQAYNITNTHKYSHFSCPPIALKDKGLFILGTDKGILQISQEKLYAFRSQFAPIKIRALAAGGQPINLYTQKQPLVFSYKTSDIKISFAAPYSSLRKKPIGAYKLVGIDKDWIVASDRDYARYTNLPPGSYTFLVKNAAGEPNAAQDSISFTIRRSFLVSPIMIWFYIVIVSIMVFLVYKIHKLYWLQRYADLLEEKQLILIQDNFTLKELSLLDHLTGIGNRRYIDMLGLKIWQTAMEHTVSITVMMFDIDLFKSYNDRFGHQAGDELLHAIGSALKKRVRTETDLIGRYGGEEFLIIMYNLLSEKAMQIAEGIRKTVESMHEQHPTEIVGHATISIGVFCGAPSTKNTFEQMVHKADCALYRAKQTGRNKVVLYDPTMEQVIDPH
;
A
#
# COMPACT_ATOMS: atom_id res chain seq x y z
N MET A 1 -8.25 -35.46 54.35
CA MET A 1 -7.57 -35.96 53.16
C MET A 1 -8.47 -35.96 51.88
N LYS A 2 -9.73 -36.41 51.90
CA LYS A 2 -10.64 -36.27 50.74
C LYS A 2 -10.95 -34.84 50.37
N TYR A 3 -11.13 -33.92 51.31
CA TYR A 3 -11.39 -32.49 51.01
C TYR A 3 -10.12 -31.74 50.53
N PHE A 4 -8.94 -32.22 50.89
CA PHE A 4 -7.70 -31.64 50.43
C PHE A 4 -7.40 -32.06 48.99
N ILE A 5 -7.69 -33.27 48.57
CA ILE A 5 -7.52 -33.79 47.22
C ILE A 5 -8.53 -33.12 46.29
N THR A 6 -9.78 -32.88 46.71
CA THR A 6 -10.80 -32.15 45.94
C THR A 6 -10.40 -30.68 45.78
N PHE A 7 -9.84 -30.04 46.80
CA PHE A 7 -9.38 -28.65 46.73
C PHE A 7 -8.15 -28.50 45.78
N VAL A 8 -7.19 -29.44 45.86
CA VAL A 8 -6.02 -29.43 44.97
C VAL A 8 -6.44 -29.77 43.52
N SER A 9 -7.39 -30.67 43.28
CA SER A 9 -7.87 -30.96 41.93
C SER A 9 -8.72 -29.83 41.37
N THR A 10 -9.45 -29.08 42.21
CA THR A 10 -10.16 -27.87 41.77
C THR A 10 -9.20 -26.70 41.50
N LEU A 11 -8.13 -26.57 42.30
CA LEU A 11 -7.06 -25.57 42.02
C LEU A 11 -6.27 -25.92 40.73
N PHE A 12 -6.03 -27.21 40.45
CA PHE A 12 -5.40 -27.62 39.18
C PHE A 12 -6.33 -27.47 37.99
N LEU A 13 -7.65 -27.61 38.15
CA LEU A 13 -8.63 -27.32 37.10
C LEU A 13 -8.80 -25.82 36.86
N ILE A 14 -8.67 -24.97 37.89
CA ILE A 14 -8.70 -23.53 37.79
C ILE A 14 -7.37 -23.01 37.21
N ALA A 15 -6.21 -23.61 37.55
CA ALA A 15 -4.92 -23.26 36.95
C ALA A 15 -4.79 -23.77 35.52
N ALA A 16 -5.48 -24.83 35.13
CA ALA A 16 -5.48 -25.33 33.73
C ALA A 16 -6.42 -24.51 32.80
N SER A 17 -7.37 -23.73 33.36
CA SER A 17 -8.22 -22.84 32.56
C SER A 17 -7.59 -21.48 32.24
N VAL A 18 -6.38 -21.20 32.75
CA VAL A 18 -5.68 -19.92 32.53
C VAL A 18 -4.61 -20.03 31.42
N PHE A 19 -4.34 -21.21 30.85
CA PHE A 19 -3.42 -21.43 29.74
C PHE A 19 -4.04 -22.21 28.59
N CYS A 20 -5.27 -21.89 28.18
CA CYS A 20 -5.69 -22.10 26.81
C CYS A 20 -5.42 -20.78 26.05
N ALA A 21 -4.31 -20.70 25.36
CA ALA A 21 -4.10 -19.70 24.33
C ALA A 21 -5.08 -20.01 23.19
N GLY A 22 -6.37 -19.78 23.43
CA GLY A 22 -7.41 -19.86 22.40
C GLY A 22 -7.15 -18.78 21.35
N ILE A 23 -7.47 -19.09 20.11
CA ILE A 23 -7.45 -18.10 19.01
C ILE A 23 -8.35 -16.95 19.43
N THR A 24 -7.85 -15.72 19.34
CA THR A 24 -8.68 -14.53 19.56
C THR A 24 -9.87 -14.56 18.60
N PRO A 25 -11.09 -14.30 19.06
CA PRO A 25 -12.27 -14.35 18.22
C PRO A 25 -12.12 -13.47 16.98
N LEU A 26 -12.31 -14.05 15.79
CA LEU A 26 -12.30 -13.32 14.54
C LEU A 26 -13.56 -12.45 14.45
N SER A 27 -13.37 -11.21 14.03
CA SER A 27 -14.46 -10.30 13.71
C SER A 27 -14.52 -10.08 12.20
N PHE A 28 -15.68 -10.40 11.61
CA PHE A 28 -15.91 -10.26 10.17
C PHE A 28 -16.63 -8.96 9.85
N TYR A 29 -16.31 -8.39 8.69
CA TYR A 29 -16.99 -7.22 8.15
C TYR A 29 -17.14 -7.35 6.63
N THR A 30 -17.99 -6.54 6.04
CA THR A 30 -18.26 -6.52 4.60
C THR A 30 -18.19 -5.10 4.07
N GLU A 31 -17.85 -4.97 2.77
CA GLU A 31 -17.82 -3.71 2.06
C GLU A 31 -18.74 -3.77 0.81
N PRO A 32 -20.05 -3.67 0.97
CA PRO A 32 -21.00 -3.82 -0.12
C PRO A 32 -20.82 -2.81 -1.25
N ALA A 33 -20.30 -1.62 -0.95
CA ALA A 33 -20.04 -0.59 -1.95
C ALA A 33 -18.91 -0.96 -2.93
N LEU A 34 -17.93 -1.73 -2.45
CA LEU A 34 -16.84 -2.24 -3.28
C LEU A 34 -17.15 -3.60 -3.89
N PHE A 35 -17.97 -4.39 -3.20
CA PHE A 35 -18.28 -5.79 -3.55
C PHE A 35 -19.80 -6.02 -3.51
N PRO A 36 -20.55 -5.47 -4.47
CA PRO A 36 -22.02 -5.62 -4.51
C PRO A 36 -22.45 -6.98 -5.05
N PHE A 37 -21.82 -8.08 -4.61
CA PHE A 37 -22.00 -9.43 -5.19
C PHE A 37 -22.55 -10.42 -4.18
N ASN A 38 -23.28 -11.40 -4.72
CA ASN A 38 -23.97 -12.36 -3.88
C ASN A 38 -23.16 -13.62 -3.57
N ALA A 39 -22.22 -14.03 -4.43
CA ALA A 39 -21.44 -15.25 -4.21
C ALA A 39 -20.01 -15.09 -4.70
N VAL A 40 -19.03 -15.37 -3.85
CA VAL A 40 -17.61 -15.38 -4.20
C VAL A 40 -17.09 -16.81 -4.06
N VAL A 41 -16.83 -17.45 -5.19
CA VAL A 41 -16.46 -18.88 -5.25
C VAL A 41 -14.95 -19.12 -5.22
N GLY A 42 -14.14 -18.10 -5.54
CA GLY A 42 -12.70 -18.21 -5.50
C GLY A 42 -12.04 -16.85 -5.40
N ILE A 43 -10.85 -16.80 -4.81
CA ILE A 43 -10.10 -15.59 -4.56
C ILE A 43 -8.64 -15.85 -4.89
N ALA A 44 -8.00 -14.90 -5.58
CA ALA A 44 -6.58 -14.96 -5.91
C ALA A 44 -5.93 -13.58 -5.81
N GLU A 45 -4.61 -13.54 -5.65
CA GLU A 45 -3.82 -12.30 -5.53
C GLU A 45 -2.70 -12.30 -6.57
N ASP A 46 -2.48 -11.18 -7.29
CA ASP A 46 -1.39 -11.03 -8.25
C ASP A 46 -0.09 -10.53 -7.58
N SER A 47 1.00 -10.47 -8.36
CA SER A 47 2.30 -9.98 -7.89
C SER A 47 2.29 -8.51 -7.46
N HIS A 48 1.28 -7.74 -7.86
CA HIS A 48 1.10 -6.32 -7.56
C HIS A 48 0.05 -6.05 -6.47
N ASP A 49 -0.29 -7.07 -5.68
CA ASP A 49 -1.27 -7.02 -4.58
C ASP A 49 -2.71 -6.68 -5.03
N SER A 50 -3.07 -6.90 -6.30
CA SER A 50 -4.46 -6.83 -6.70
C SER A 50 -5.16 -8.14 -6.41
N LEU A 51 -6.39 -8.06 -5.90
CA LEU A 51 -7.23 -9.23 -5.65
C LEU A 51 -8.17 -9.48 -6.82
N TYR A 52 -8.39 -10.75 -7.08
CA TYR A 52 -9.33 -11.23 -8.07
C TYR A 52 -10.37 -12.10 -7.39
N PHE A 53 -11.63 -11.74 -7.56
CA PHE A 53 -12.76 -12.44 -6.99
C PHE A 53 -13.53 -13.12 -8.13
N ALA A 54 -13.55 -14.43 -8.11
CA ALA A 54 -14.37 -15.25 -9.01
C ALA A 54 -15.79 -15.30 -8.48
N THR A 55 -16.76 -14.95 -9.31
CA THR A 55 -18.18 -14.95 -8.96
C THR A 55 -19.00 -15.64 -10.02
N HIS A 56 -20.27 -15.96 -9.70
CA HIS A 56 -21.21 -16.46 -10.72
C HIS A 56 -21.69 -15.38 -11.71
N ALA A 57 -21.23 -14.12 -11.53
CA ALA A 57 -21.58 -13.00 -12.40
C ALA A 57 -20.37 -12.38 -13.09
N GLY A 58 -19.21 -13.04 -13.05
CA GLY A 58 -17.96 -12.58 -13.66
C GLY A 58 -16.80 -12.55 -12.70
N LEU A 59 -15.66 -12.10 -13.23
CA LEU A 59 -14.44 -11.84 -12.48
C LEU A 59 -14.39 -10.39 -12.06
N ILE A 60 -13.99 -10.15 -10.84
CA ILE A 60 -13.80 -8.81 -10.30
C ILE A 60 -12.36 -8.66 -9.87
N LYS A 61 -11.70 -7.66 -10.43
CA LYS A 61 -10.39 -7.22 -10.01
C LYS A 61 -10.53 -6.06 -9.02
N TYR A 62 -9.83 -6.13 -7.90
CA TYR A 62 -9.74 -5.05 -6.92
C TYR A 62 -8.28 -4.67 -6.68
N ASN A 63 -7.94 -3.41 -6.90
CA ASN A 63 -6.57 -2.90 -6.83
C ASN A 63 -6.25 -2.14 -5.53
N GLY A 64 -7.11 -2.23 -4.52
CA GLY A 64 -6.99 -1.49 -3.26
C GLY A 64 -7.76 -0.16 -3.24
N ILE A 65 -8.20 0.36 -4.39
CA ILE A 65 -8.92 1.64 -4.52
C ILE A 65 -10.26 1.46 -5.21
N SER A 66 -10.26 0.71 -6.32
CA SER A 66 -11.41 0.53 -7.20
C SER A 66 -11.53 -0.92 -7.65
N SER A 67 -12.72 -1.30 -8.07
CA SER A 67 -13.01 -2.59 -8.67
C SER A 67 -13.28 -2.46 -10.17
N GLU A 68 -12.79 -3.43 -10.94
CA GLU A 68 -13.06 -3.62 -12.37
C GLU A 68 -13.75 -4.97 -12.56
N LYS A 69 -14.81 -5.03 -13.37
CA LYS A 69 -15.56 -6.26 -13.64
C LYS A 69 -15.27 -6.76 -15.06
N TYR A 70 -15.03 -8.06 -15.18
CA TYR A 70 -14.90 -8.79 -16.44
C TYR A 70 -16.01 -9.82 -16.51
N GLU A 71 -16.79 -9.81 -17.59
CA GLU A 71 -17.95 -10.69 -17.77
C GLU A 71 -18.05 -11.17 -19.22
N HIS A 72 -18.88 -12.17 -19.46
CA HIS A 72 -19.22 -12.62 -20.80
C HIS A 72 -20.08 -11.56 -21.50
N ILE A 73 -19.66 -11.17 -22.69
CA ILE A 73 -20.44 -10.31 -23.59
C ILE A 73 -20.83 -11.17 -24.80
N PRO A 74 -22.12 -11.38 -25.08
CA PRO A 74 -22.57 -12.17 -26.21
C PRO A 74 -21.98 -11.66 -27.53
N PHE A 75 -21.49 -12.59 -28.36
CA PHE A 75 -20.88 -12.34 -29.67
C PHE A 75 -19.51 -11.62 -29.62
N ASP A 76 -18.90 -11.47 -28.46
CA ASP A 76 -17.54 -10.93 -28.32
C ASP A 76 -16.57 -12.03 -27.85
N ASN A 77 -15.79 -12.56 -28.79
CA ASN A 77 -14.82 -13.63 -28.53
C ASN A 77 -13.57 -13.14 -27.74
N THR A 78 -13.46 -11.84 -27.43
CA THR A 78 -12.39 -11.30 -26.59
C THR A 78 -12.74 -11.35 -25.10
N THR A 79 -13.98 -11.72 -24.77
CA THR A 79 -14.50 -11.88 -23.40
C THR A 79 -14.61 -13.35 -23.03
N MET A 80 -14.93 -13.65 -21.75
CA MET A 80 -15.12 -15.03 -21.28
C MET A 80 -16.28 -15.72 -22.00
N ARG A 81 -16.21 -17.04 -22.19
CA ARG A 81 -17.33 -17.85 -22.72
C ARG A 81 -18.51 -17.90 -21.76
N SER A 82 -18.26 -17.76 -20.47
CA SER A 82 -19.30 -17.74 -19.43
C SER A 82 -18.91 -16.84 -18.29
N SER A 83 -19.85 -16.05 -17.78
CA SER A 83 -19.66 -15.27 -16.55
C SER A 83 -19.70 -16.13 -15.29
N GLN A 84 -20.24 -17.37 -15.37
CA GLN A 84 -20.31 -18.26 -14.23
C GLN A 84 -18.96 -18.95 -14.00
N ILE A 85 -18.15 -18.38 -13.11
CA ILE A 85 -16.85 -18.93 -12.73
C ILE A 85 -17.06 -19.92 -11.58
N GLN A 86 -16.40 -21.07 -11.62
CA GLN A 86 -16.41 -22.09 -10.58
C GLN A 86 -15.11 -22.17 -9.77
N THR A 87 -14.00 -21.89 -10.42
CA THR A 87 -12.68 -21.93 -9.80
C THR A 87 -11.73 -20.93 -10.42
N ILE A 88 -10.72 -20.54 -9.69
CA ILE A 88 -9.71 -19.57 -10.09
C ILE A 88 -8.34 -20.05 -9.62
N TYR A 89 -7.33 -19.90 -10.44
CA TYR A 89 -5.96 -20.25 -10.11
C TYR A 89 -4.99 -19.19 -10.64
N MET A 90 -4.20 -18.60 -9.74
CA MET A 90 -3.13 -17.66 -10.11
C MET A 90 -1.87 -18.45 -10.44
N ASP A 91 -1.44 -18.39 -11.70
CA ASP A 91 -0.22 -18.99 -12.19
C ASP A 91 0.96 -17.98 -12.09
N ALA A 92 2.18 -18.47 -12.31
CA ALA A 92 3.34 -17.60 -12.44
C ALA A 92 3.14 -16.57 -13.58
N ASP A 93 3.94 -15.51 -13.55
CA ASP A 93 3.93 -14.43 -14.57
C ASP A 93 2.63 -13.63 -14.68
N ASP A 94 1.82 -13.58 -13.60
CA ASP A 94 0.55 -12.87 -13.56
C ASP A 94 -0.44 -13.36 -14.64
N VAL A 95 -0.53 -14.66 -14.79
CA VAL A 95 -1.56 -15.33 -15.59
C VAL A 95 -2.61 -15.91 -14.66
N LEU A 96 -3.87 -15.55 -14.87
CA LEU A 96 -4.98 -16.06 -14.10
C LEU A 96 -5.79 -17.05 -14.92
N TRP A 97 -5.91 -18.27 -14.42
CA TRP A 97 -6.76 -19.29 -14.99
C TRP A 97 -8.15 -19.24 -14.38
N LEU A 98 -9.16 -19.25 -15.20
CA LEU A 98 -10.57 -19.22 -14.81
C LEU A 98 -11.27 -20.48 -15.31
N GLY A 99 -11.73 -21.28 -14.36
CA GLY A 99 -12.59 -22.42 -14.65
C GLY A 99 -14.04 -21.96 -14.64
N THR A 100 -14.68 -22.04 -15.79
CA THR A 100 -16.07 -21.61 -15.98
C THR A 100 -17.01 -22.77 -16.24
N TYR A 101 -18.32 -22.50 -16.31
CA TYR A 101 -19.30 -23.47 -16.73
C TYR A 101 -19.18 -23.89 -18.21
N SER A 102 -18.46 -23.10 -19.02
CA SER A 102 -18.28 -23.36 -20.47
C SER A 102 -16.83 -23.67 -20.84
N GLY A 103 -15.99 -23.99 -19.86
CA GLY A 103 -14.61 -24.38 -20.08
C GLY A 103 -13.56 -23.56 -19.35
N LEU A 104 -12.32 -23.69 -19.80
CA LEU A 104 -11.15 -23.06 -19.21
C LEU A 104 -10.78 -21.79 -19.98
N GLU A 105 -10.59 -20.70 -19.26
CA GLU A 105 -10.15 -19.42 -19.78
C GLU A 105 -8.78 -19.03 -19.21
N ARG A 106 -7.96 -18.37 -20.01
CA ARG A 106 -6.70 -17.78 -19.60
C ARG A 106 -6.79 -16.26 -19.65
N PHE A 107 -6.66 -15.62 -18.52
CA PHE A 107 -6.62 -14.17 -18.41
C PHE A 107 -5.17 -13.71 -18.21
N ASP A 108 -4.65 -12.99 -19.20
CA ASP A 108 -3.36 -12.33 -19.13
C ASP A 108 -3.56 -10.98 -18.44
N ILE A 109 -3.11 -10.89 -17.20
CA ILE A 109 -3.30 -9.70 -16.34
C ILE A 109 -2.54 -8.49 -16.91
N LYS A 110 -1.34 -8.73 -17.47
CA LYS A 110 -0.48 -7.66 -18.00
C LYS A 110 -1.11 -7.00 -19.22
N ASN A 111 -1.61 -7.83 -20.15
CA ASN A 111 -2.21 -7.34 -21.39
C ASN A 111 -3.72 -7.09 -21.28
N ARG A 112 -4.35 -7.50 -20.16
CA ARG A 112 -5.81 -7.45 -19.93
C ARG A 112 -6.59 -8.18 -21.02
N THR A 113 -6.08 -9.31 -21.48
CA THR A 113 -6.69 -10.10 -22.54
C THR A 113 -7.13 -11.45 -22.02
N ILE A 114 -8.30 -11.90 -22.51
CA ILE A 114 -8.82 -13.24 -22.24
C ILE A 114 -8.60 -14.08 -23.49
N SER A 115 -8.10 -15.29 -23.30
CA SER A 115 -7.96 -16.30 -24.34
C SER A 115 -8.56 -17.61 -23.89
N HIS A 116 -9.10 -18.34 -24.85
CA HIS A 116 -9.85 -19.56 -24.60
C HIS A 116 -8.96 -20.79 -24.71
N ALA A 117 -8.83 -21.55 -23.62
CA ALA A 117 -8.15 -22.84 -23.69
C ALA A 117 -9.03 -23.92 -24.33
N PRO A 118 -8.47 -25.02 -24.86
CA PRO A 118 -9.20 -26.03 -25.60
C PRO A 118 -10.06 -26.98 -24.74
N VAL A 119 -10.17 -26.76 -23.45
CA VAL A 119 -11.16 -27.40 -22.58
C VAL A 119 -12.49 -26.66 -22.74
N THR A 120 -13.32 -27.11 -23.63
CA THR A 120 -14.57 -26.44 -24.00
C THR A 120 -15.80 -27.29 -23.60
N ASP A 121 -16.93 -26.63 -23.43
CA ASP A 121 -18.25 -27.23 -23.18
C ASP A 121 -18.29 -28.18 -21.97
N ASN A 122 -17.48 -27.87 -20.96
CA ASN A 122 -17.36 -28.66 -19.75
C ASN A 122 -17.15 -27.75 -18.52
N VAL A 123 -17.83 -28.05 -17.43
CA VAL A 123 -17.69 -27.32 -16.18
C VAL A 123 -16.33 -27.62 -15.56
N VAL A 124 -15.47 -26.63 -15.48
CA VAL A 124 -14.16 -26.75 -14.85
C VAL A 124 -14.28 -26.50 -13.34
N THR A 125 -13.87 -27.47 -12.54
CA THR A 125 -14.05 -27.51 -11.08
C THR A 125 -12.77 -27.34 -10.30
N ALA A 126 -11.61 -27.66 -10.91
CA ALA A 126 -10.29 -27.55 -10.29
C ALA A 126 -9.24 -27.19 -11.32
N ILE A 127 -8.26 -26.38 -10.93
CA ILE A 127 -7.09 -26.02 -11.75
C ILE A 127 -5.88 -26.09 -10.84
N PHE A 128 -4.82 -26.73 -11.31
CA PHE A 128 -3.59 -26.90 -10.54
C PHE A 128 -2.37 -26.95 -11.46
N ARG A 129 -1.28 -26.27 -11.10
CA ARG A 129 0.01 -26.34 -11.77
C ARG A 129 0.98 -27.14 -10.90
N ASP A 130 1.50 -28.27 -11.41
CA ASP A 130 2.42 -29.09 -10.66
C ASP A 130 3.86 -28.53 -10.65
N SER A 131 4.72 -29.11 -9.84
CA SER A 131 6.13 -28.73 -9.70
C SER A 131 6.93 -28.89 -11.01
N LYS A 132 6.47 -29.76 -11.92
CA LYS A 132 7.01 -29.96 -13.26
C LYS A 132 6.44 -28.97 -14.29
N ARG A 133 5.63 -28.01 -13.83
CA ARG A 133 4.94 -27.01 -14.67
C ARG A 133 3.87 -27.57 -15.59
N ASN A 134 3.36 -28.76 -15.37
CA ASN A 134 2.19 -29.24 -16.08
C ASN A 134 0.91 -28.61 -15.51
N LEU A 135 -0.03 -28.23 -16.40
CA LEU A 135 -1.34 -27.73 -15.99
C LEU A 135 -2.35 -28.87 -15.94
N TRP A 136 -2.91 -29.11 -14.77
CA TRP A 136 -3.96 -30.07 -14.52
C TRP A 136 -5.31 -29.37 -14.41
N VAL A 137 -6.32 -29.85 -15.13
CA VAL A 137 -7.64 -29.23 -15.17
C VAL A 137 -8.70 -30.28 -14.88
N GLY A 138 -9.31 -30.17 -13.72
CA GLY A 138 -10.40 -31.03 -13.28
C GLY A 138 -11.75 -30.49 -13.74
N THR A 139 -12.62 -31.39 -14.24
CA THR A 139 -13.95 -31.05 -14.68
C THR A 139 -14.98 -32.04 -14.11
N ILE A 140 -16.25 -31.84 -14.41
CA ILE A 140 -17.30 -32.81 -14.07
C ILE A 140 -17.25 -34.05 -14.95
N ASN A 141 -16.54 -34.04 -16.09
CA ASN A 141 -16.45 -35.12 -17.08
C ASN A 141 -15.05 -35.72 -17.22
N GLY A 142 -14.15 -35.44 -16.26
CA GLY A 142 -12.80 -36.02 -16.27
C GLY A 142 -11.73 -34.98 -15.92
N LEU A 143 -10.51 -35.43 -16.05
CA LEU A 143 -9.28 -34.65 -15.79
C LEU A 143 -8.51 -34.46 -17.09
N TYR A 144 -8.00 -33.28 -17.28
CA TYR A 144 -7.13 -32.92 -18.41
C TYR A 144 -5.75 -32.60 -17.91
N LEU A 145 -4.72 -33.08 -18.62
CA LEU A 145 -3.32 -32.74 -18.40
C LEU A 145 -2.77 -32.03 -19.64
N CYS A 146 -2.25 -30.84 -19.44
CA CYS A 146 -1.53 -30.07 -20.43
C CYS A 146 -0.05 -29.96 -20.04
N ARG A 147 0.84 -30.51 -20.88
CA ARG A 147 2.29 -30.56 -20.64
C ARG A 147 3.07 -29.40 -21.24
N ASP A 148 2.42 -28.62 -22.06
CA ASP A 148 3.02 -27.44 -22.69
C ASP A 148 2.12 -26.21 -22.59
N ASP A 149 2.71 -25.03 -22.66
CA ASP A 149 1.98 -23.78 -22.61
C ASP A 149 1.24 -23.44 -23.92
N SER A 150 1.37 -24.29 -24.96
CA SER A 150 0.66 -24.16 -26.25
C SER A 150 -0.73 -24.78 -26.22
N TYR A 151 -1.03 -25.60 -25.18
CA TYR A 151 -2.29 -26.32 -24.96
C TYR A 151 -2.72 -27.23 -26.12
N ASN A 152 -1.80 -27.56 -27.04
CA ASN A 152 -2.09 -28.37 -28.19
C ASN A 152 -2.09 -29.89 -27.88
N ASN A 153 -1.46 -30.29 -26.78
CA ASN A 153 -1.30 -31.65 -26.32
C ASN A 153 -2.06 -31.92 -25.01
N LEU A 154 -3.36 -32.05 -25.08
CA LEU A 154 -4.20 -32.42 -23.96
C LEU A 154 -4.30 -33.92 -23.80
N THR A 155 -3.92 -34.48 -22.66
CA THR A 155 -4.21 -35.84 -22.24
C THR A 155 -5.47 -35.83 -21.37
N THR A 156 -6.47 -36.61 -21.72
CA THR A 156 -7.74 -36.71 -20.98
C THR A 156 -7.80 -38.00 -20.19
N PHE A 157 -8.21 -37.93 -18.95
CA PHE A 157 -8.46 -39.06 -18.07
C PHE A 157 -9.96 -39.06 -17.70
N ASN A 158 -10.63 -40.19 -17.96
CA ASN A 158 -12.03 -40.36 -17.55
C ASN A 158 -12.32 -41.86 -17.27
N ASN A 159 -13.49 -42.19 -16.71
CA ASN A 159 -13.84 -43.56 -16.34
C ASN A 159 -14.25 -44.45 -17.51
N HIS A 160 -14.18 -43.93 -18.76
CA HIS A 160 -14.52 -44.68 -19.98
C HIS A 160 -13.33 -45.04 -20.83
N GLN A 161 -12.15 -44.52 -20.53
CA GLN A 161 -10.90 -44.71 -21.28
C GLN A 161 -10.03 -45.78 -20.62
N TYR A 162 -9.77 -46.88 -21.35
CA TYR A 162 -8.99 -48.01 -20.85
C TYR A 162 -7.51 -47.64 -20.51
N ASN A 163 -6.90 -46.70 -21.24
CA ASN A 163 -5.50 -46.29 -21.05
C ASN A 163 -5.32 -44.95 -20.28
N SER A 164 -6.40 -44.37 -19.76
CA SER A 164 -6.37 -43.07 -19.09
C SER A 164 -7.46 -43.03 -18.02
N PHE A 165 -7.57 -44.12 -17.25
CA PHE A 165 -8.64 -44.34 -16.31
C PHE A 165 -8.48 -43.46 -15.04
N ILE A 166 -9.58 -42.87 -14.59
CA ILE A 166 -9.79 -42.35 -13.25
C ILE A 166 -11.14 -42.79 -12.76
N GLY A 167 -11.27 -43.28 -11.54
CA GLY A 167 -12.45 -43.99 -11.05
C GLY A 167 -13.73 -43.19 -10.95
N ASN A 168 -13.71 -41.90 -11.09
CA ASN A 168 -14.89 -41.04 -11.19
C ASN A 168 -14.58 -39.79 -12.03
N ASN A 169 -15.53 -39.39 -12.86
CA ASN A 169 -15.35 -38.26 -13.77
C ASN A 169 -15.40 -36.89 -13.09
N THR A 170 -16.10 -36.78 -11.95
CA THR A 170 -16.24 -35.48 -11.27
C THR A 170 -15.04 -35.21 -10.36
N ILE A 171 -14.15 -34.35 -10.79
CA ILE A 171 -12.95 -33.93 -10.06
C ILE A 171 -13.34 -32.76 -9.16
N ARG A 172 -12.97 -32.80 -7.89
CA ARG A 172 -13.23 -31.71 -6.90
C ARG A 172 -12.02 -30.88 -6.59
N SER A 173 -10.87 -31.50 -6.41
CA SER A 173 -9.59 -30.83 -6.24
C SER A 173 -8.45 -31.65 -6.81
N ILE A 174 -7.33 -30.99 -7.06
CA ILE A 174 -6.09 -31.59 -7.51
C ILE A 174 -5.01 -31.06 -6.58
N SER A 175 -4.12 -31.93 -6.12
CA SER A 175 -3.00 -31.57 -5.24
C SER A 175 -1.75 -32.36 -5.61
N GLU A 176 -0.60 -31.84 -5.19
CA GLU A 176 0.70 -32.48 -5.29
C GLU A 176 1.29 -32.62 -3.88
N ASP A 177 1.88 -33.75 -3.57
CA ASP A 177 2.60 -33.94 -2.31
C ASP A 177 4.08 -33.52 -2.42
N SER A 178 4.78 -33.59 -1.30
CA SER A 178 6.22 -33.25 -1.21
C SER A 178 7.11 -34.18 -2.04
N HIS A 179 6.59 -35.31 -2.50
CA HIS A 179 7.28 -36.28 -3.36
C HIS A 179 6.97 -36.07 -4.86
N GLY A 180 6.13 -35.09 -5.21
CA GLY A 180 5.72 -34.79 -6.57
C GLY A 180 4.64 -35.72 -7.12
N ILE A 181 3.91 -36.45 -6.26
CA ILE A 181 2.79 -37.30 -6.65
C ILE A 181 1.52 -36.45 -6.75
N ILE A 182 0.82 -36.59 -7.85
CA ILE A 182 -0.45 -35.87 -8.10
C ILE A 182 -1.63 -36.69 -7.60
N TYR A 183 -2.50 -36.02 -6.87
CA TYR A 183 -3.75 -36.60 -6.37
C TYR A 183 -4.95 -35.86 -6.94
N ALA A 184 -5.98 -36.63 -7.31
CA ALA A 184 -7.27 -36.12 -7.72
C ALA A 184 -8.37 -36.57 -6.73
N SER A 185 -9.01 -35.62 -6.09
CA SER A 185 -10.17 -35.84 -5.24
C SER A 185 -11.43 -35.93 -6.08
N THR A 186 -12.23 -36.94 -5.88
CA THR A 186 -13.40 -37.20 -6.69
C THR A 186 -14.64 -37.51 -5.83
N TYR A 187 -15.78 -37.75 -6.49
CA TYR A 187 -16.99 -38.27 -5.82
C TYR A 187 -16.89 -39.75 -5.43
N ASN A 188 -15.76 -40.40 -5.75
CA ASN A 188 -15.50 -41.79 -5.36
C ASN A 188 -14.05 -41.92 -4.89
N GLY A 189 -13.72 -41.26 -3.79
CA GLY A 189 -12.41 -41.32 -3.19
C GLY A 189 -11.34 -40.42 -3.81
N VAL A 190 -10.10 -40.66 -3.40
CA VAL A 190 -8.89 -40.00 -3.91
C VAL A 190 -8.14 -40.94 -4.82
N TRP A 191 -7.67 -40.42 -5.92
CA TRP A 191 -6.91 -41.15 -6.93
C TRP A 191 -5.52 -40.52 -7.05
N GLN A 192 -4.46 -41.35 -7.07
CA GLN A 192 -3.09 -40.93 -7.27
C GLN A 192 -2.64 -41.18 -8.71
N TYR A 193 -1.87 -40.28 -9.27
CA TYR A 193 -1.35 -40.43 -10.64
C TYR A 193 -0.10 -41.29 -10.64
N ASN A 194 -0.15 -42.34 -11.46
CA ASN A 194 0.99 -43.20 -11.76
C ASN A 194 1.61 -42.77 -13.10
N GLU A 195 2.79 -42.15 -13.03
CA GLU A 195 3.46 -41.58 -14.19
C GLU A 195 3.93 -42.68 -15.18
N SER A 196 4.34 -43.85 -14.68
CA SER A 196 4.80 -44.97 -15.51
C SER A 196 3.67 -45.58 -16.34
N GLU A 197 2.51 -45.74 -15.75
CA GLU A 197 1.31 -46.27 -16.39
C GLU A 197 0.48 -45.20 -17.11
N ARG A 198 0.77 -43.91 -16.86
CA ARG A 198 0.01 -42.77 -17.35
C ARG A 198 -1.48 -42.88 -17.04
N SER A 199 -1.80 -43.36 -15.84
CA SER A 199 -3.16 -43.60 -15.38
C SER A 199 -3.30 -43.21 -13.90
N PHE A 200 -4.55 -43.13 -13.44
CA PHE A 200 -4.83 -42.93 -12.02
C PHE A 200 -5.20 -44.27 -11.37
N GLU A 201 -4.68 -44.49 -10.17
CA GLU A 201 -5.02 -45.63 -9.31
C GLU A 201 -5.56 -45.13 -7.96
N PRO A 202 -6.34 -45.94 -7.23
CA PRO A 202 -6.81 -45.56 -5.90
C PRO A 202 -5.66 -45.21 -4.98
N CYS A 203 -5.78 -44.08 -4.24
CA CYS A 203 -4.70 -43.59 -3.37
C CYS A 203 -4.31 -44.66 -2.34
N SER A 204 -3.05 -45.08 -2.40
CA SER A 204 -2.47 -46.11 -1.52
C SER A 204 -2.25 -45.63 -0.08
N LEU A 205 -2.22 -44.33 0.14
CA LEU A 205 -2.01 -43.71 1.47
C LEU A 205 -3.26 -43.80 2.34
N ILE A 206 -4.46 -44.01 1.73
CA ILE A 206 -5.72 -44.08 2.46
C ILE A 206 -5.94 -45.48 3.01
N PRO A 207 -5.98 -45.65 4.33
CA PRO A 207 -6.16 -46.97 4.97
C PRO A 207 -7.49 -47.62 4.58
N GLU A 208 -7.51 -48.96 4.62
CA GLU A 208 -8.75 -49.72 4.45
C GLU A 208 -9.76 -49.37 5.55
N GLY A 209 -11.01 -49.22 5.16
CA GLY A 209 -12.10 -48.80 6.05
C GLY A 209 -12.18 -47.29 6.29
N CYS A 210 -11.23 -46.50 5.81
CA CYS A 210 -11.35 -45.06 5.87
C CYS A 210 -12.44 -44.55 4.93
N PRO A 211 -13.39 -43.71 5.39
CA PRO A 211 -14.50 -43.21 4.57
C PRO A 211 -14.01 -42.43 3.31
N GLY A 212 -12.80 -41.90 3.34
CA GLY A 212 -12.20 -41.20 2.20
C GLY A 212 -11.81 -42.10 1.02
N LYS A 213 -11.83 -43.42 1.19
CA LYS A 213 -11.46 -44.38 0.12
C LYS A 213 -12.53 -44.48 -0.98
N THR A 214 -13.80 -44.35 -0.62
CA THR A 214 -14.93 -44.43 -1.55
C THR A 214 -15.96 -43.31 -1.39
N GLY A 215 -15.77 -42.42 -0.42
CA GLY A 215 -16.62 -41.27 -0.16
C GLY A 215 -16.39 -40.11 -1.14
N VAL A 216 -17.30 -39.14 -1.06
CA VAL A 216 -17.16 -37.90 -1.82
C VAL A 216 -16.09 -37.03 -1.17
N VAL A 217 -14.91 -36.92 -1.78
CA VAL A 217 -13.79 -36.16 -1.26
C VAL A 217 -13.70 -34.83 -1.97
N TYR A 218 -13.66 -33.73 -1.17
CA TYR A 218 -13.52 -32.38 -1.71
C TYR A 218 -12.06 -31.93 -1.77
N HIS A 219 -11.26 -32.23 -0.73
CA HIS A 219 -9.85 -31.85 -0.67
C HIS A 219 -9.02 -33.01 -0.11
N PHE A 220 -7.82 -33.17 -0.64
CA PHE A 220 -6.76 -34.03 -0.15
C PHE A 220 -5.47 -33.25 -0.20
N ILE A 221 -4.85 -32.97 0.93
CA ILE A 221 -3.66 -32.12 1.06
C ILE A 221 -2.66 -32.72 2.04
N GLU A 222 -1.38 -32.56 1.76
CA GLU A 222 -0.28 -32.88 2.68
C GLU A 222 0.03 -31.69 3.59
N ASP A 223 0.34 -31.98 4.86
CA ASP A 223 0.81 -31.00 5.83
C ASP A 223 2.34 -31.00 5.90
N THR A 224 2.91 -29.96 6.50
CA THR A 224 4.37 -29.80 6.73
C THR A 224 5.01 -30.97 7.44
N ASP A 225 4.23 -31.70 8.24
CA ASP A 225 4.67 -32.89 9.00
C ASP A 225 4.55 -34.22 8.23
N GLY A 226 4.24 -34.21 6.93
CA GLY A 226 4.00 -35.39 6.11
C GLY A 226 2.71 -36.14 6.47
N VAL A 227 1.78 -35.46 7.10
CA VAL A 227 0.44 -35.93 7.44
C VAL A 227 -0.54 -35.46 6.38
N TYR A 228 -1.49 -36.31 6.01
CA TYR A 228 -2.50 -35.94 5.00
C TYR A 228 -3.83 -35.62 5.64
N TRP A 229 -4.46 -34.59 5.11
CA TRP A 229 -5.77 -34.13 5.52
C TRP A 229 -6.75 -34.28 4.36
N LEU A 230 -7.91 -34.85 4.63
CA LEU A 230 -8.94 -34.95 3.61
C LEU A 230 -10.30 -34.55 4.15
N SER A 231 -11.05 -33.82 3.34
CA SER A 231 -12.40 -33.44 3.64
C SER A 231 -13.37 -34.39 2.90
N VAL A 232 -14.15 -35.13 3.68
CA VAL A 232 -15.14 -36.09 3.15
C VAL A 232 -16.53 -35.53 3.42
N TRP A 233 -17.31 -35.35 2.35
CA TRP A 233 -18.63 -34.74 2.44
C TRP A 233 -19.57 -35.55 3.33
N GLY A 234 -20.14 -34.92 4.33
CA GLY A 234 -21.05 -35.57 5.28
C GLY A 234 -20.36 -36.38 6.38
N ILE A 235 -19.04 -36.52 6.37
CA ILE A 235 -18.26 -37.24 7.40
C ILE A 235 -17.44 -36.22 8.23
N GLY A 236 -16.82 -35.24 7.59
CA GLY A 236 -15.97 -34.23 8.21
C GLY A 236 -14.54 -34.24 7.72
N LEU A 237 -13.63 -33.79 8.57
CA LEU A 237 -12.21 -33.74 8.32
C LEU A 237 -11.52 -35.01 8.82
N ILE A 238 -10.71 -35.65 7.95
CA ILE A 238 -9.97 -36.87 8.29
C ILE A 238 -8.49 -36.56 8.22
N ARG A 239 -7.76 -36.95 9.27
CA ARG A 239 -6.29 -36.90 9.33
C ARG A 239 -5.76 -38.30 9.07
N ILE A 240 -4.82 -38.44 8.14
CA ILE A 240 -4.15 -39.70 7.83
C ILE A 240 -2.69 -39.58 8.20
N THR A 241 -2.19 -40.58 8.95
CA THR A 241 -0.76 -40.73 9.28
C THR A 241 -0.23 -41.94 8.52
N PRO A 242 0.43 -41.76 7.36
CA PRO A 242 0.84 -42.86 6.49
C PRO A 242 1.75 -43.89 7.17
N SER A 243 2.69 -43.40 7.97
CA SER A 243 3.66 -44.26 8.71
C SER A 243 2.97 -45.23 9.68
N ALA A 244 1.87 -44.82 10.27
CA ALA A 244 1.09 -45.61 11.22
C ALA A 244 -0.02 -46.42 10.55
N LYS A 245 -0.33 -46.14 9.28
CA LYS A 245 -1.51 -46.68 8.56
C LYS A 245 -2.82 -46.43 9.33
N GLN A 246 -2.94 -45.28 9.96
CA GLN A 246 -4.06 -44.90 10.82
C GLN A 246 -4.72 -43.62 10.32
N TYR A 247 -5.98 -43.45 10.68
CA TYR A 247 -6.70 -42.22 10.44
C TYR A 247 -7.52 -41.80 11.69
N ASP A 248 -7.67 -40.50 11.84
CA ASP A 248 -8.51 -39.85 12.84
C ASP A 248 -9.61 -39.05 12.16
N ILE A 249 -10.81 -39.12 12.68
CA ILE A 249 -11.94 -38.32 12.22
C ILE A 249 -12.16 -37.14 13.16
N TYR A 250 -12.15 -35.94 12.63
CA TYR A 250 -12.49 -34.71 13.32
C TYR A 250 -13.96 -34.39 13.01
N SER A 251 -14.83 -34.75 13.93
CA SER A 251 -16.28 -34.54 13.75
C SER A 251 -16.61 -33.07 13.90
N LEU A 252 -17.27 -32.51 12.91
CA LEU A 252 -17.74 -31.12 12.90
C LEU A 252 -19.26 -31.10 12.99
N PRO A 253 -19.87 -30.10 13.64
CA PRO A 253 -21.33 -29.95 13.71
C PRO A 253 -22.01 -29.90 12.32
N ASP A 254 -21.32 -29.34 11.32
CA ASP A 254 -21.65 -29.50 9.90
C ASP A 254 -20.47 -30.14 9.17
N ALA A 255 -20.63 -31.41 8.83
CA ALA A 255 -19.59 -32.19 8.19
C ALA A 255 -19.50 -32.01 6.66
N ARG A 256 -20.26 -31.07 6.07
CA ARG A 256 -20.25 -30.76 4.64
C ARG A 256 -19.17 -29.73 4.32
N ILE A 257 -17.90 -30.14 4.44
CA ILE A 257 -16.76 -29.27 4.17
C ILE A 257 -16.64 -29.03 2.66
N TYR A 258 -16.75 -27.77 2.26
CA TYR A 258 -16.66 -27.36 0.86
C TYR A 258 -15.29 -26.81 0.49
N THR A 259 -14.62 -26.10 1.42
CA THR A 259 -13.27 -25.54 1.25
C THR A 259 -12.43 -25.80 2.48
N LEU A 260 -11.13 -25.96 2.27
CA LEU A 260 -10.16 -26.24 3.32
C LEU A 260 -8.94 -25.34 3.13
N TYR A 261 -8.46 -24.72 4.21
CA TYR A 261 -7.26 -23.92 4.23
C TYR A 261 -6.31 -24.45 5.30
N ASN A 262 -5.18 -25.03 4.86
CA ASN A 262 -4.15 -25.57 5.74
C ASN A 262 -3.24 -24.47 6.26
N ASN A 263 -2.59 -24.68 7.42
CA ASN A 263 -1.67 -23.74 8.05
C ASN A 263 -2.31 -22.37 8.26
N PHE A 264 -3.54 -22.41 8.79
CA PHE A 264 -4.34 -21.22 9.05
C PHE A 264 -3.80 -20.52 10.30
N ILE A 265 -3.38 -19.26 10.19
CA ILE A 265 -2.70 -18.46 11.23
C ILE A 265 -1.32 -19.01 11.58
N THR A 266 -1.22 -20.28 11.95
CA THR A 266 0.03 -21.00 12.22
C THR A 266 -0.11 -22.44 11.70
N ASP A 267 0.99 -23.18 11.69
CA ASP A 267 1.01 -24.61 11.29
C ASP A 267 0.16 -25.51 12.19
N GLU A 268 -0.29 -25.02 13.34
CA GLU A 268 -1.11 -25.77 14.28
C GLU A 268 -2.59 -25.78 13.95
N TYR A 269 -3.06 -24.93 13.05
CA TYR A 269 -4.47 -24.76 12.74
C TYR A 269 -4.83 -25.06 11.30
N ILE A 270 -6.04 -25.57 11.10
CA ILE A 270 -6.67 -25.76 9.79
C ILE A 270 -8.06 -25.12 9.82
N ALA A 271 -8.41 -24.39 8.76
CA ALA A 271 -9.72 -23.78 8.64
C ALA A 271 -10.57 -24.54 7.63
N ALA A 272 -11.79 -24.89 8.02
CA ALA A 272 -12.76 -25.59 7.18
C ALA A 272 -14.01 -24.73 6.97
N GLY A 273 -14.29 -24.38 5.71
CA GLY A 273 -15.54 -23.72 5.31
C GLY A 273 -16.57 -24.76 4.89
N THR A 274 -17.78 -24.62 5.41
CA THR A 274 -18.84 -25.62 5.23
C THR A 274 -20.04 -25.10 4.44
N TRP A 275 -20.91 -26.01 4.02
CA TRP A 275 -22.13 -25.71 3.23
C TRP A 275 -23.33 -25.24 4.06
N GLY A 276 -23.15 -24.89 5.33
CA GLY A 276 -24.25 -24.42 6.20
C GLY A 276 -23.89 -24.25 7.66
N GLY A 277 -22.68 -24.65 8.06
CA GLY A 277 -22.19 -24.53 9.43
C GLY A 277 -21.27 -23.33 9.67
N GLY A 278 -20.95 -22.54 8.63
CA GLY A 278 -19.97 -21.45 8.71
C GLY A 278 -18.53 -21.97 8.56
N ILE A 279 -17.61 -21.33 9.29
CA ILE A 279 -16.19 -21.70 9.34
C ILE A 279 -15.90 -22.40 10.64
N TYR A 280 -15.13 -23.47 10.58
CA TYR A 280 -14.55 -24.13 11.74
C TYR A 280 -13.03 -23.99 11.70
N ILE A 281 -12.44 -23.48 12.76
CA ILE A 281 -11.00 -23.49 12.95
C ILE A 281 -10.68 -24.64 13.89
N ILE A 282 -9.83 -25.54 13.45
CA ILE A 282 -9.52 -26.80 14.11
C ILE A 282 -8.04 -26.75 14.54
N ASN A 283 -7.75 -26.95 15.82
CA ASN A 283 -6.41 -27.19 16.28
C ASN A 283 -6.01 -28.65 15.97
N LYS A 284 -4.96 -28.81 15.16
CA LYS A 284 -4.51 -30.14 14.69
C LYS A 284 -4.02 -31.06 15.79
N LYS A 285 -3.55 -30.52 16.92
CA LYS A 285 -3.01 -31.29 18.06
C LYS A 285 -4.06 -31.57 19.12
N THR A 286 -4.80 -30.54 19.55
CA THR A 286 -5.78 -30.67 20.65
C THR A 286 -7.13 -31.19 20.17
N LYS A 287 -7.39 -31.18 18.87
CA LYS A 287 -8.69 -31.46 18.22
C LYS A 287 -9.79 -30.47 18.60
N GLU A 288 -9.45 -29.35 19.23
CA GLU A 288 -10.40 -28.30 19.57
C GLU A 288 -10.95 -27.66 18.32
N VAL A 289 -12.25 -27.41 18.27
CA VAL A 289 -12.96 -26.83 17.14
C VAL A 289 -13.63 -25.52 17.57
N THR A 290 -13.21 -24.43 16.94
CA THR A 290 -13.79 -23.09 17.18
C THR A 290 -14.72 -22.74 16.01
N PRO A 291 -16.05 -22.62 16.24
CA PRO A 291 -17.00 -22.29 15.19
C PRO A 291 -17.16 -20.78 14.99
N TYR A 292 -17.25 -20.34 13.74
CA TYR A 292 -17.67 -19.00 13.34
C TYR A 292 -18.89 -19.09 12.44
N LYS A 293 -20.01 -18.54 12.90
CA LYS A 293 -21.32 -18.65 12.23
C LYS A 293 -21.91 -17.27 11.92
N ALA A 294 -22.84 -17.27 11.00
CA ALA A 294 -23.68 -16.11 10.75
C ALA A 294 -24.66 -15.92 11.92
N ASP A 295 -24.68 -14.69 12.44
CA ASP A 295 -25.65 -14.24 13.44
C ASP A 295 -26.02 -12.78 13.13
N PRO A 296 -27.26 -12.51 12.70
CA PRO A 296 -27.69 -11.17 12.37
C PRO A 296 -27.71 -10.21 13.58
N ASN A 297 -27.71 -10.74 14.81
CA ASN A 297 -27.69 -9.94 16.04
C ASN A 297 -26.28 -9.65 16.56
N LEU A 298 -25.28 -10.36 16.01
CA LEU A 298 -23.88 -10.20 16.43
C LEU A 298 -23.10 -9.44 15.39
N ARG A 299 -22.67 -8.23 15.71
CA ARG A 299 -21.78 -7.46 14.87
C ARG A 299 -20.42 -8.16 14.79
N GLY A 300 -19.91 -8.36 13.59
CA GLY A 300 -18.67 -9.09 13.36
C GLY A 300 -18.85 -10.59 13.14
N ALA A 301 -20.08 -11.09 13.09
CA ALA A 301 -20.39 -12.44 12.62
C ALA A 301 -20.32 -12.52 11.08
N LEU A 302 -20.28 -13.74 10.56
CA LEU A 302 -20.40 -14.00 9.13
C LEU A 302 -21.77 -13.55 8.60
N THR A 303 -21.83 -13.22 7.32
CA THR A 303 -23.10 -12.85 6.66
C THR A 303 -23.97 -14.06 6.37
N THR A 304 -23.37 -15.20 6.04
CA THR A 304 -24.04 -16.47 5.81
C THR A 304 -23.18 -17.65 6.26
N ASN A 305 -23.81 -18.80 6.48
CA ASN A 305 -23.11 -20.02 6.88
C ASN A 305 -22.65 -20.89 5.70
N VAL A 306 -22.90 -20.50 4.46
CA VAL A 306 -22.43 -21.21 3.27
C VAL A 306 -21.13 -20.59 2.79
N ILE A 307 -20.04 -21.31 2.97
CA ILE A 307 -18.68 -20.85 2.65
C ILE A 307 -18.20 -21.55 1.38
N TYR A 308 -17.87 -20.75 0.36
CA TYR A 308 -17.34 -21.24 -0.91
C TYR A 308 -15.82 -21.24 -0.98
N SER A 309 -15.19 -20.20 -0.44
CA SER A 309 -13.74 -20.03 -0.52
C SER A 309 -13.15 -19.38 0.72
N LEU A 310 -11.93 -19.75 1.04
CA LEU A 310 -11.08 -19.16 2.07
C LEU A 310 -9.76 -18.75 1.41
N PHE A 311 -9.33 -17.53 1.66
CA PHE A 311 -8.07 -17.03 1.14
C PHE A 311 -7.41 -16.12 2.18
N VAL A 312 -6.16 -16.39 2.51
CA VAL A 312 -5.36 -15.53 3.37
C VAL A 312 -4.32 -14.82 2.51
N SER A 313 -4.39 -13.49 2.51
CA SER A 313 -3.41 -12.68 1.79
C SER A 313 -2.05 -12.70 2.48
N LYS A 314 -1.01 -12.32 1.77
CA LYS A 314 0.35 -12.15 2.34
C LYS A 314 0.44 -11.10 3.46
N TYR A 315 -0.61 -10.31 3.67
CA TYR A 315 -0.72 -9.33 4.77
C TYR A 315 -1.61 -9.82 5.92
N ASN A 316 -1.80 -11.13 6.04
CA ASN A 316 -2.61 -11.76 7.08
C ASN A 316 -4.07 -11.27 7.14
N ILE A 317 -4.66 -10.93 6.00
CA ILE A 317 -6.08 -10.66 5.88
C ILE A 317 -6.79 -11.90 5.34
N LEU A 318 -7.77 -12.39 6.08
CA LEU A 318 -8.63 -13.47 5.67
C LEU A 318 -9.80 -12.93 4.85
N PHE A 319 -9.93 -13.42 3.65
CA PHE A 319 -11.09 -13.21 2.78
C PHE A 319 -11.93 -14.48 2.74
N VAL A 320 -13.21 -14.35 3.02
CA VAL A 320 -14.16 -15.45 3.07
C VAL A 320 -15.24 -15.23 2.01
N GLY A 321 -15.17 -16.01 0.95
CA GLY A 321 -16.22 -16.04 -0.06
C GLY A 321 -17.41 -16.84 0.41
N THR A 322 -18.57 -16.21 0.48
CA THR A 322 -19.81 -16.82 0.92
C THR A 322 -20.90 -16.76 -0.15
N SER A 323 -22.03 -17.40 0.09
CA SER A 323 -23.20 -17.32 -0.79
C SER A 323 -23.90 -15.96 -0.79
N GLY A 324 -23.60 -15.09 0.18
CA GLY A 324 -24.29 -13.81 0.35
C GLY A 324 -23.43 -12.59 0.20
N ALA A 325 -22.13 -12.69 0.48
CA ALA A 325 -21.19 -11.56 0.39
C ALA A 325 -19.74 -12.01 0.57
N LEU A 326 -18.81 -11.12 0.30
CA LEU A 326 -17.42 -11.26 0.74
C LEU A 326 -17.32 -10.82 2.20
N ASN A 327 -16.86 -11.71 3.08
CA ASN A 327 -16.54 -11.38 4.45
C ASN A 327 -15.02 -11.28 4.61
N ILE A 328 -14.57 -10.37 5.46
CA ILE A 328 -13.16 -10.04 5.62
C ILE A 328 -12.83 -10.02 7.10
N ALA A 329 -11.72 -10.61 7.49
CA ALA A 329 -11.20 -10.55 8.86
C ALA A 329 -9.69 -10.34 8.86
N ASP A 330 -9.19 -9.59 9.84
CA ASP A 330 -7.77 -9.32 10.01
C ASP A 330 -7.18 -10.34 10.98
N LEU A 331 -6.31 -11.21 10.49
CA LEU A 331 -5.66 -12.25 11.29
C LEU A 331 -4.46 -11.73 12.09
N SER A 332 -3.96 -10.55 11.78
CA SER A 332 -2.85 -9.94 12.53
C SER A 332 -3.24 -9.57 13.96
N ASN A 333 -4.54 -9.47 14.24
CA ASN A 333 -5.09 -9.19 15.57
C ASN A 333 -5.29 -10.45 16.44
N THR A 334 -4.85 -11.62 16.00
CA THR A 334 -5.04 -12.87 16.73
C THR A 334 -4.23 -12.97 18.03
N SER A 335 -3.34 -12.04 18.32
CA SER A 335 -2.61 -11.92 19.58
C SER A 335 -3.36 -11.17 20.69
N GLY A 336 -4.67 -10.99 20.56
CA GLY A 336 -5.54 -10.30 21.53
C GLY A 336 -5.90 -8.87 21.09
N ASP A 337 -7.09 -8.42 21.43
CA ASP A 337 -7.57 -7.07 21.13
C ASP A 337 -6.58 -6.01 21.63
N ILE A 338 -6.23 -5.06 20.74
CA ILE A 338 -5.37 -3.92 21.12
C ILE A 338 -6.04 -3.09 22.19
N ALA A 339 -7.35 -2.99 22.10
CA ALA A 339 -8.19 -2.26 23.05
C ALA A 339 -9.21 -3.24 23.66
N VAL A 340 -9.17 -3.39 24.96
CA VAL A 340 -10.09 -4.25 25.72
C VAL A 340 -11.03 -3.37 26.52
N PRO A 341 -12.36 -3.55 26.40
CA PRO A 341 -13.29 -2.89 27.29
C PRO A 341 -13.07 -3.35 28.73
N LEU A 342 -13.04 -2.43 29.67
CA LEU A 342 -13.07 -2.77 31.09
C LEU A 342 -14.49 -3.14 31.48
N TYR A 343 -14.79 -4.41 31.40
CA TYR A 343 -16.01 -5.00 31.99
C TYR A 343 -15.68 -6.41 32.48
N THR A 344 -16.39 -6.82 33.51
CA THR A 344 -16.36 -8.22 33.98
C THR A 344 -17.42 -8.99 33.23
N GLU A 345 -17.04 -10.08 32.55
CA GLU A 345 -18.05 -11.06 32.11
C GLU A 345 -18.84 -11.60 33.32
N PRO A 346 -20.16 -11.73 33.21
CA PRO A 346 -20.94 -12.29 34.27
C PRO A 346 -20.58 -13.77 34.46
N THR A 347 -19.72 -14.08 35.42
CA THR A 347 -19.66 -15.43 35.96
C THR A 347 -20.93 -15.73 36.67
N GLU A 348 -21.48 -16.95 36.49
CA GLU A 348 -22.81 -17.38 37.01
C GLU A 348 -23.06 -17.18 38.52
N THR A 349 -22.11 -16.68 39.26
CA THR A 349 -22.16 -16.52 40.74
C THR A 349 -22.14 -15.10 41.27
N LYS A 350 -21.94 -14.06 40.42
CA LYS A 350 -22.00 -12.65 40.85
C LYS A 350 -23.07 -11.88 40.09
N LYS A 351 -23.93 -11.16 40.85
CA LYS A 351 -25.00 -10.29 40.36
C LYS A 351 -24.53 -9.46 39.14
N LYS A 352 -25.36 -9.44 38.09
CA LYS A 352 -25.24 -8.58 36.92
C LYS A 352 -24.67 -7.21 37.29
N VAL A 353 -23.41 -6.94 36.97
CA VAL A 353 -22.95 -5.60 36.75
C VAL A 353 -23.43 -5.26 35.34
N SER A 354 -24.43 -4.38 35.27
CA SER A 354 -24.92 -3.84 34.00
C SER A 354 -23.75 -3.31 33.21
N GLN A 355 -23.67 -3.64 31.92
CA GLN A 355 -22.80 -3.05 30.94
C GLN A 355 -22.75 -1.53 31.19
N LEU A 356 -21.55 -0.96 31.37
CA LEU A 356 -21.34 0.48 31.40
C LEU A 356 -21.59 0.99 29.96
N ASP A 357 -22.84 1.24 29.64
CA ASP A 357 -23.25 1.81 28.35
C ASP A 357 -23.28 3.37 28.40
N ASP A 358 -22.60 3.95 29.42
CA ASP A 358 -22.62 5.39 29.70
C ASP A 358 -21.34 6.08 29.24
N THR A 359 -21.49 7.35 28.83
CA THR A 359 -20.39 8.23 28.49
C THR A 359 -19.50 8.51 29.69
N ILE A 360 -18.20 8.25 29.57
CA ILE A 360 -17.22 8.57 30.61
C ILE A 360 -16.87 10.05 30.54
N ALA A 361 -17.15 10.79 31.61
CA ALA A 361 -16.93 12.24 31.69
C ALA A 361 -15.49 12.61 32.04
N CYS A 362 -14.85 11.82 32.91
CA CYS A 362 -13.46 12.05 33.34
C CYS A 362 -12.79 10.77 33.82
N LEU A 363 -11.47 10.79 33.84
CA LEU A 363 -10.60 9.71 34.30
C LEU A 363 -9.46 10.26 35.15
N THR A 364 -9.03 9.49 36.16
CA THR A 364 -7.79 9.69 36.92
C THR A 364 -7.31 8.34 37.43
N SER A 365 -6.11 8.25 37.99
CA SER A 365 -5.57 7.05 38.60
C SER A 365 -5.01 7.30 39.99
N SER A 366 -5.01 6.27 40.79
CA SER A 366 -4.20 6.12 42.00
C SER A 366 -3.22 4.97 41.81
N ASP A 367 -2.55 4.52 42.86
CA ASP A 367 -1.49 3.48 42.75
C ASP A 367 -2.00 2.19 42.13
N ASN A 368 -3.17 1.66 42.57
CA ASN A 368 -3.70 0.39 42.10
C ASN A 368 -5.04 0.49 41.37
N TYR A 369 -5.64 1.70 41.34
CA TYR A 369 -6.99 1.86 40.79
C TYR A 369 -7.06 2.91 39.70
N ILE A 370 -7.90 2.64 38.70
CA ILE A 370 -8.44 3.64 37.78
C ILE A 370 -9.73 4.17 38.38
N TRP A 371 -9.83 5.48 38.49
CA TRP A 371 -11.03 6.21 38.85
C TRP A 371 -11.63 6.83 37.58
N ALA A 372 -12.92 6.58 37.40
CA ALA A 372 -13.67 7.12 36.29
C ALA A 372 -15.02 7.65 36.78
N ALA A 373 -15.62 8.52 36.02
CA ALA A 373 -17.04 8.84 36.27
C ALA A 373 -17.79 8.78 34.94
N SER A 374 -18.96 8.16 34.97
CA SER A 374 -20.04 8.51 34.06
C SER A 374 -20.72 9.78 34.59
N ASN A 375 -21.71 10.30 33.86
CA ASN A 375 -22.41 11.50 34.30
C ASN A 375 -23.01 11.38 35.72
N THR A 376 -23.43 10.19 36.12
CA THR A 376 -24.18 9.98 37.42
C THR A 376 -23.53 8.95 38.34
N THR A 377 -22.43 8.32 37.92
CA THR A 377 -21.85 7.20 38.67
C THR A 377 -20.34 7.37 38.75
N LEU A 378 -19.79 7.30 39.98
CA LEU A 378 -18.36 7.17 40.19
C LEU A 378 -17.97 5.70 40.04
N ILE A 379 -16.88 5.44 39.36
CA ILE A 379 -16.40 4.11 39.01
C ILE A 379 -14.98 3.98 39.53
N ARG A 380 -14.66 2.85 40.14
CA ARG A 380 -13.34 2.48 40.58
C ARG A 380 -13.01 1.07 40.07
N TYR A 381 -11.90 0.93 39.35
CA TYR A 381 -11.45 -0.32 38.75
C TYR A 381 -10.09 -0.71 39.30
N ASN A 382 -9.99 -1.88 39.91
CA ASN A 382 -8.75 -2.45 40.40
C ASN A 382 -7.99 -3.12 39.25
N LEU A 383 -6.78 -2.64 38.97
CA LEU A 383 -5.96 -3.09 37.85
C LEU A 383 -5.42 -4.51 38.06
N ASP A 384 -5.15 -4.93 39.29
CA ASP A 384 -4.56 -6.23 39.61
C ASP A 384 -5.62 -7.30 39.86
N ALA A 385 -6.69 -6.94 40.56
CA ALA A 385 -7.82 -7.86 40.83
C ALA A 385 -8.81 -7.94 39.67
N LEU A 386 -8.73 -7.04 38.69
CA LEU A 386 -9.69 -6.91 37.58
C LEU A 386 -11.12 -6.74 38.04
N GLU A 387 -11.33 -6.06 39.20
CA GLU A 387 -12.64 -5.84 39.80
C GLU A 387 -13.11 -4.41 39.62
N LEU A 388 -14.36 -4.25 39.18
CA LEU A 388 -15.01 -2.99 38.97
C LEU A 388 -16.03 -2.71 40.05
N GLU A 389 -15.92 -1.55 40.68
CA GLU A 389 -16.85 -1.05 41.68
C GLU A 389 -17.55 0.21 41.17
N THR A 390 -18.83 0.34 41.43
CA THR A 390 -19.62 1.49 40.99
C THR A 390 -20.35 2.14 42.18
N PHE A 391 -20.28 3.44 42.24
CA PHE A 391 -20.89 4.24 43.30
C PHE A 391 -21.80 5.30 42.67
N PRO A 392 -23.13 5.07 42.64
CA PRO A 392 -24.07 6.05 42.13
C PRO A 392 -23.97 7.35 42.92
N PHE A 393 -23.84 8.47 42.20
CA PHE A 393 -23.76 9.77 42.85
C PHE A 393 -25.17 10.25 43.23
N SER A 394 -25.35 10.56 44.54
CA SER A 394 -26.55 11.14 45.08
C SER A 394 -26.17 12.14 46.16
N ALA A 395 -26.57 13.40 46.01
CA ALA A 395 -26.26 14.51 46.94
C ALA A 395 -27.28 14.71 48.09
N GLY A 396 -27.96 13.65 48.54
CA GLY A 396 -28.88 13.75 49.64
C GLY A 396 -29.99 12.69 49.65
N GLU A 397 -30.89 12.71 50.67
CA GLU A 397 -32.00 11.76 50.89
C GLU A 397 -33.07 11.79 49.77
N HIS A 398 -33.05 12.76 48.86
CA HIS A 398 -33.97 12.87 47.72
C HIS A 398 -33.20 12.83 46.39
N HIS A 399 -33.43 11.78 45.62
CA HIS A 399 -32.96 11.64 44.24
C HIS A 399 -33.56 12.77 43.39
N ILE A 400 -32.79 13.84 43.14
CA ILE A 400 -33.15 14.90 42.17
C ILE A 400 -32.52 14.53 40.86
N ASN A 401 -33.33 14.28 39.84
CA ASN A 401 -32.85 14.09 38.45
C ASN A 401 -31.99 15.28 38.03
N GLY A 402 -30.72 15.04 37.62
CA GLY A 402 -29.84 16.04 37.05
C GLY A 402 -28.54 16.34 37.80
N GLU A 403 -28.13 15.47 38.69
CA GLU A 403 -26.81 15.55 39.35
C GLU A 403 -25.75 14.90 38.48
N LEU A 404 -24.70 15.66 38.10
CA LEU A 404 -23.68 15.24 37.15
C LEU A 404 -22.28 15.41 37.73
N ILE A 405 -21.44 14.39 37.53
CA ILE A 405 -19.99 14.44 37.81
C ILE A 405 -19.23 14.90 36.58
N TYR A 406 -18.30 15.83 36.71
CA TYR A 406 -17.48 16.40 35.62
C TYR A 406 -15.98 16.19 35.81
N SER A 407 -15.51 16.05 37.05
CA SER A 407 -14.08 15.92 37.34
C SER A 407 -13.82 15.11 38.59
N ILE A 408 -12.69 14.41 38.61
CA ILE A 408 -12.21 13.61 39.72
C ILE A 408 -10.72 13.93 39.91
N SER A 409 -10.31 13.98 41.19
CA SER A 409 -8.90 13.95 41.56
C SER A 409 -8.70 12.93 42.66
N ALA A 410 -8.09 11.79 42.34
CA ALA A 410 -7.80 10.74 43.31
C ALA A 410 -6.72 11.18 44.27
N LEU A 411 -6.95 10.94 45.58
CA LEU A 411 -5.98 11.17 46.63
C LEU A 411 -5.28 9.89 47.06
N SER A 412 -5.98 8.80 47.00
CA SER A 412 -5.49 7.46 47.30
C SER A 412 -6.34 6.42 46.61
N ASP A 413 -6.09 5.13 46.85
CA ASP A 413 -6.92 4.04 46.35
C ASP A 413 -8.35 4.08 46.89
N THR A 414 -8.60 4.80 48.00
CA THR A 414 -9.91 4.84 48.71
C THR A 414 -10.54 6.22 48.76
N GLU A 415 -9.84 7.29 48.46
CA GLU A 415 -10.32 8.66 48.62
C GLU A 415 -10.12 9.49 47.37
N ALA A 416 -11.13 10.32 47.04
CA ALA A 416 -11.08 11.18 45.87
C ALA A 416 -11.88 12.48 46.08
N TRP A 417 -11.41 13.56 45.46
CA TRP A 417 -12.19 14.78 45.24
C TRP A 417 -13.08 14.62 44.03
N VAL A 418 -14.31 14.98 44.09
CA VAL A 418 -15.31 14.87 43.02
C VAL A 418 -15.94 16.22 42.76
N GLY A 419 -15.76 16.72 41.54
CA GLY A 419 -16.32 17.97 41.04
C GLY A 419 -17.61 17.73 40.27
N THR A 420 -18.66 18.41 40.65
CA THR A 420 -20.02 18.18 40.12
C THR A 420 -20.70 19.50 39.73
N ASN A 421 -21.91 19.41 39.15
CA ASN A 421 -22.77 20.57 38.93
C ASN A 421 -23.39 21.12 40.22
N LYS A 422 -23.16 20.48 41.34
CA LYS A 422 -23.64 20.89 42.67
C LYS A 422 -22.50 21.35 43.60
N GLY A 423 -21.28 21.44 43.09
CA GLY A 423 -20.11 21.84 43.82
C GLY A 423 -19.10 20.73 44.06
N LEU A 424 -18.28 20.85 45.09
CA LEU A 424 -17.22 19.94 45.46
C LEU A 424 -17.70 18.90 46.47
N PHE A 425 -17.35 17.64 46.24
CA PHE A 425 -17.57 16.54 47.17
C PHE A 425 -16.24 15.83 47.47
N PHE A 426 -16.17 15.33 48.69
CA PHE A 426 -15.16 14.36 49.11
C PHE A 426 -15.80 12.97 49.10
N PHE A 427 -15.18 12.04 48.39
CA PHE A 427 -15.64 10.67 48.32
C PHE A 427 -14.69 9.75 49.06
N ASN A 428 -15.27 8.83 49.88
CA ASN A 428 -14.54 7.76 50.52
C ASN A 428 -15.14 6.41 50.11
N ALA A 429 -14.33 5.55 49.50
CA ALA A 429 -14.77 4.28 48.95
C ALA A 429 -15.05 3.23 50.04
N THR A 430 -14.39 3.31 51.20
CA THR A 430 -14.62 2.38 52.31
C THR A 430 -16.02 2.54 52.92
N SER A 431 -16.46 3.78 53.04
CA SER A 431 -17.81 4.09 53.52
C SER A 431 -18.83 4.22 52.39
N ALA A 432 -18.39 4.16 51.14
CA ALA A 432 -19.21 4.39 49.94
C ALA A 432 -20.02 5.71 50.00
N SER A 433 -19.45 6.76 50.59
CA SER A 433 -20.17 8.01 50.85
C SER A 433 -19.56 9.23 50.19
N PHE A 434 -20.43 10.14 49.69
CA PHE A 434 -20.09 11.46 49.19
C PHE A 434 -20.39 12.51 50.28
N SER A 435 -19.38 13.26 50.69
CA SER A 435 -19.50 14.34 51.65
C SER A 435 -19.40 15.68 50.95
N PRO A 436 -20.42 16.53 50.94
CA PRO A 436 -20.37 17.85 50.31
C PRO A 436 -19.39 18.76 51.05
N ILE A 437 -18.55 19.45 50.28
CA ILE A 437 -17.59 20.40 50.84
C ILE A 437 -18.05 21.80 50.52
N PRO A 438 -18.37 22.60 51.55
CA PRO A 438 -18.82 23.96 51.33
C PRO A 438 -17.70 24.87 50.85
N LEU A 439 -17.88 25.47 49.69
CA LEU A 439 -16.97 26.45 49.11
C LEU A 439 -17.49 27.85 49.43
N TYR A 440 -17.31 28.32 50.66
CA TYR A 440 -17.69 29.69 51.08
C TYR A 440 -16.53 30.45 51.72
N ASN A 441 -16.52 31.72 51.49
CA ASN A 441 -15.68 32.68 52.14
C ASN A 441 -16.56 33.88 52.50
N ASN A 442 -16.25 34.63 53.60
CA ASN A 442 -16.94 35.82 54.01
C ASN A 442 -17.15 36.91 52.94
N GLN A 443 -16.54 36.72 51.76
CA GLN A 443 -16.62 37.66 50.64
C GLN A 443 -17.41 37.10 49.43
N VAL A 444 -17.81 35.81 49.45
CA VAL A 444 -18.55 35.15 48.35
C VAL A 444 -19.84 34.57 48.93
N SER A 445 -20.93 35.27 48.71
CA SER A 445 -22.22 34.95 49.35
C SER A 445 -23.03 33.85 48.68
N ASP A 446 -22.59 33.30 47.52
CA ASP A 446 -23.36 32.25 46.82
C ASP A 446 -22.42 31.26 46.11
N THR A 447 -22.06 30.20 46.84
CA THR A 447 -21.18 29.13 46.32
C THR A 447 -21.91 27.81 46.03
N SER A 448 -23.23 27.79 46.23
CA SER A 448 -24.07 26.59 46.06
C SER A 448 -24.26 26.16 44.63
N SER A 449 -23.67 26.88 43.64
CA SER A 449 -23.87 26.64 42.21
C SER A 449 -22.58 26.59 41.36
N PHE A 450 -21.41 26.34 41.96
CA PHE A 450 -20.20 26.14 41.14
C PHE A 450 -20.25 24.81 40.40
N LEU A 451 -20.47 24.83 39.11
CA LEU A 451 -20.20 23.69 38.25
C LEU A 451 -18.68 23.52 38.14
N ILE A 452 -18.15 22.47 38.76
CA ILE A 452 -16.72 22.19 38.84
C ILE A 452 -16.30 21.32 37.67
N ARG A 453 -15.49 21.89 36.76
CA ARG A 453 -15.08 21.25 35.52
C ARG A 453 -13.69 20.63 35.59
N ALA A 454 -12.79 21.19 36.39
CA ALA A 454 -11.41 20.73 36.55
C ALA A 454 -10.99 20.74 38.04
N LEU A 455 -10.24 19.73 38.42
CA LEU A 455 -9.68 19.59 39.77
C LEU A 455 -8.19 19.25 39.65
N TYR A 456 -7.37 19.90 40.44
CA TYR A 456 -5.95 19.59 40.57
C TYR A 456 -5.56 19.64 42.06
N HIS A 457 -5.16 18.51 42.61
CA HIS A 457 -4.63 18.41 43.95
C HIS A 457 -3.15 18.69 43.96
N ASP A 458 -2.73 19.72 44.67
CA ASP A 458 -1.32 20.14 44.73
C ASP A 458 -0.58 19.37 45.83
N SER A 459 0.74 19.25 45.71
CA SER A 459 1.61 18.53 46.62
C SER A 459 1.63 19.11 48.04
N ASP A 460 1.19 20.36 48.21
CA ASP A 460 1.07 21.03 49.54
C ASP A 460 -0.25 20.72 50.23
N GLY A 461 -1.10 19.85 49.67
CA GLY A 461 -2.40 19.47 50.18
C GLY A 461 -3.52 20.46 49.86
N THR A 462 -3.27 21.46 49.03
CA THR A 462 -4.30 22.38 48.53
C THR A 462 -4.91 21.87 47.24
N LEU A 463 -6.07 22.40 46.88
CA LEU A 463 -6.83 22.04 45.69
C LEU A 463 -7.07 23.26 44.82
N TRP A 464 -6.73 23.14 43.52
CA TRP A 464 -7.12 24.10 42.51
C TRP A 464 -8.40 23.62 41.82
N ILE A 465 -9.42 24.47 41.81
CA ILE A 465 -10.75 24.17 41.35
C ILE A 465 -11.11 25.06 40.18
N GLY A 466 -11.26 24.47 39.01
CA GLY A 466 -11.70 25.14 37.79
C GLY A 466 -13.21 25.02 37.60
N THR A 467 -13.86 26.12 37.37
CA THR A 467 -15.32 26.18 37.27
C THR A 467 -15.79 26.50 35.83
N TYR A 468 -17.05 26.25 35.59
CA TYR A 468 -17.71 26.65 34.34
C TYR A 468 -18.48 27.99 34.58
N GLY A 469 -17.72 29.11 34.52
CA GLY A 469 -18.28 30.45 34.61
C GLY A 469 -17.98 31.21 35.87
N ALA A 470 -17.36 30.61 36.91
CA ALA A 470 -16.94 31.31 38.11
C ALA A 470 -15.40 31.47 38.22
N GLY A 471 -14.63 31.06 37.24
CA GLY A 471 -13.17 31.21 37.24
C GLY A 471 -12.44 30.07 37.97
N LEU A 472 -11.33 30.40 38.63
CA LEU A 472 -10.40 29.49 39.28
C LEU A 472 -10.36 29.76 40.79
N VAL A 473 -10.54 28.72 41.58
CA VAL A 473 -10.50 28.83 43.06
C VAL A 473 -9.32 28.02 43.58
N HIS A 474 -8.52 28.62 44.45
CA HIS A 474 -7.48 27.94 45.21
C HIS A 474 -8.05 27.64 46.60
N PHE A 475 -8.14 26.36 46.97
CA PHE A 475 -8.84 25.88 48.16
C PHE A 475 -7.94 25.04 49.06
N SER A 476 -8.11 25.24 50.39
CA SER A 476 -7.49 24.37 51.37
C SER A 476 -8.57 23.62 52.16
N PRO A 477 -8.48 22.29 52.33
CA PRO A 477 -9.45 21.54 53.13
C PRO A 477 -9.56 22.02 54.57
N THR A 478 -8.48 22.63 55.11
CA THR A 478 -8.43 23.11 56.50
C THR A 478 -8.74 24.60 56.68
N LYS A 479 -8.48 25.43 55.61
CA LYS A 479 -8.60 26.89 55.71
C LYS A 479 -9.72 27.45 54.81
N GLY A 480 -10.36 26.63 54.01
CA GLY A 480 -11.35 27.12 53.06
C GLY A 480 -10.75 27.71 51.78
N ILE A 481 -11.44 28.65 51.15
CA ILE A 481 -10.96 29.37 49.97
C ILE A 481 -9.78 30.26 50.31
N LEU A 482 -8.64 29.97 49.73
CA LEU A 482 -7.40 30.75 49.83
C LEU A 482 -7.39 31.94 48.88
N ALA A 483 -7.85 31.72 47.65
CA ALA A 483 -7.93 32.74 46.59
C ALA A 483 -9.00 32.38 45.57
N HIS A 484 -9.58 33.41 44.95
CA HIS A 484 -10.54 33.27 43.85
C HIS A 484 -10.17 34.22 42.72
N TYR A 485 -9.85 33.63 41.55
CA TYR A 485 -9.38 34.34 40.38
C TYR A 485 -10.47 34.34 39.32
N ARG A 486 -10.78 35.52 38.78
CA ARG A 486 -11.76 35.70 37.73
C ARG A 486 -11.23 36.51 36.57
N HIS A 487 -11.85 36.39 35.42
CA HIS A 487 -11.56 37.24 34.27
C HIS A 487 -12.04 38.68 34.53
N SER A 488 -11.19 39.65 34.12
CA SER A 488 -11.53 41.05 34.12
C SER A 488 -10.90 41.76 32.93
N ASP A 489 -11.71 42.38 32.09
CA ASP A 489 -11.24 43.13 30.91
C ASP A 489 -10.34 44.33 31.32
N ASN A 490 -10.51 44.83 32.55
CA ASN A 490 -9.73 45.93 33.09
C ASN A 490 -8.39 45.53 33.69
N LEU A 491 -8.13 44.24 33.86
CA LEU A 491 -6.91 43.69 34.44
C LEU A 491 -6.19 42.78 33.46
N PRO A 492 -5.16 43.27 32.74
CA PRO A 492 -4.49 42.50 31.68
C PRO A 492 -3.84 41.19 32.16
N ARG A 493 -3.59 41.06 33.45
CA ARG A 493 -2.98 39.87 34.07
C ARG A 493 -4.00 39.07 34.86
N SER A 494 -5.30 39.25 34.62
CA SER A 494 -6.36 38.39 35.16
C SER A 494 -6.41 37.06 34.42
N LEU A 495 -7.21 36.09 34.92
CA LEU A 495 -7.56 34.87 34.21
C LEU A 495 -8.15 35.25 32.84
N SER A 496 -7.80 34.53 31.77
CA SER A 496 -8.22 34.86 30.40
C SER A 496 -9.72 34.63 30.16
N ASN A 497 -10.35 33.71 30.91
CA ASN A 497 -11.79 33.43 30.86
C ASN A 497 -12.23 32.69 32.13
N ASP A 498 -13.49 32.88 32.54
CA ASP A 498 -14.06 32.25 33.74
C ASP A 498 -14.48 30.76 33.53
N ILE A 499 -14.36 30.24 32.33
CA ILE A 499 -14.58 28.80 32.04
C ILE A 499 -13.22 28.10 31.95
N VAL A 500 -12.96 27.21 32.90
CA VAL A 500 -11.72 26.48 33.05
C VAL A 500 -11.93 25.01 32.69
N PHE A 501 -11.14 24.48 31.74
CA PHE A 501 -11.25 23.10 31.24
C PHE A 501 -10.20 22.15 31.83
N PHE A 502 -8.99 22.62 32.04
CA PHE A 502 -7.96 21.84 32.72
C PHE A 502 -7.11 22.70 33.63
N ILE A 503 -6.51 22.07 34.62
CA ILE A 503 -5.50 22.64 35.52
C ILE A 503 -4.42 21.57 35.69
N ASN A 504 -3.17 21.96 35.50
CA ASN A 504 -2.05 21.06 35.71
C ASN A 504 -0.77 21.84 36.03
N ARG A 505 0.21 21.15 36.61
CA ARG A 505 1.53 21.73 36.94
C ARG A 505 2.60 21.00 36.12
N ASP A 506 3.52 21.75 35.55
CA ASP A 506 4.68 21.18 34.88
C ASP A 506 5.75 20.72 35.90
N SER A 507 6.75 19.95 35.46
CA SER A 507 7.85 19.46 36.31
C SER A 507 8.68 20.56 36.98
N ARG A 508 8.61 21.80 36.48
CA ARG A 508 9.25 22.95 37.02
C ARG A 508 8.41 23.68 38.09
N GLY A 509 7.24 23.13 38.37
CA GLY A 509 6.29 23.64 39.35
C GLY A 509 5.42 24.80 38.85
N THR A 510 5.39 25.11 37.55
CA THR A 510 4.55 26.14 36.97
C THR A 510 3.11 25.63 36.80
N LEU A 511 2.14 26.35 37.34
CA LEU A 511 0.72 26.00 37.17
C LEU A 511 0.19 26.57 35.86
N TRP A 512 -0.43 25.67 35.08
CA TRP A 512 -1.06 25.95 33.79
C TRP A 512 -2.56 25.76 33.85
N VAL A 513 -3.30 26.69 33.31
CA VAL A 513 -4.77 26.70 33.33
C VAL A 513 -5.31 26.88 31.91
N GLY A 514 -5.98 25.89 31.40
CA GLY A 514 -6.65 25.93 30.10
C GLY A 514 -8.06 26.48 30.22
N THR A 515 -8.37 27.48 29.42
CA THR A 515 -9.66 28.19 29.49
C THR A 515 -10.39 28.15 28.15
N ASN A 516 -11.61 28.67 28.12
CA ASN A 516 -12.35 28.85 26.87
C ASN A 516 -11.78 29.98 25.98
N LYS A 517 -10.85 30.77 26.48
CA LYS A 517 -10.24 31.89 25.74
C LYS A 517 -8.73 31.94 25.99
N GLY A 518 -8.03 30.86 25.62
CA GLY A 518 -6.58 30.78 25.71
C GLY A 518 -6.07 29.95 26.89
N LEU A 519 -4.76 29.98 27.02
CA LEU A 519 -3.96 29.30 28.06
C LEU A 519 -3.42 30.34 29.05
N CYS A 520 -3.49 30.04 30.33
CA CYS A 520 -2.95 30.90 31.40
C CYS A 520 -1.82 30.21 32.13
N ARG A 521 -0.70 30.92 32.35
CA ARG A 521 0.37 30.54 33.25
C ARG A 521 0.27 31.36 34.53
N TYR A 522 0.11 30.68 35.67
CA TYR A 522 0.07 31.35 36.98
C TYR A 522 1.43 31.84 37.43
N ILE A 523 1.49 33.05 38.00
CA ILE A 523 2.70 33.67 38.52
C ILE A 523 2.57 33.79 40.04
N PRO A 524 3.19 32.91 40.83
CA PRO A 524 3.03 32.90 42.28
C PRO A 524 3.48 34.20 42.96
N ALA A 525 4.51 34.87 42.45
CA ALA A 525 5.09 36.09 43.07
C ALA A 525 4.11 37.26 43.08
N THR A 526 3.23 37.34 42.10
CA THR A 526 2.25 38.47 41.98
C THR A 526 0.82 37.98 42.13
N ALA A 527 0.64 36.66 42.26
CA ALA A 527 -0.66 35.98 42.31
C ALA A 527 -1.58 36.36 41.14
N ASP A 528 -1.02 36.44 39.94
CA ASP A 528 -1.70 36.80 38.68
C ASP A 528 -1.33 35.84 37.54
N PHE A 529 -1.71 36.15 36.29
CA PHE A 529 -1.56 35.25 35.14
C PHE A 529 -0.85 35.93 33.95
N THR A 530 -0.05 35.16 33.24
CA THR A 530 0.30 35.46 31.85
C THR A 530 -0.66 34.66 30.93
N ALA A 531 -1.40 35.37 30.09
CA ALA A 531 -2.35 34.75 29.16
C ALA A 531 -1.77 34.64 27.75
N TYR A 532 -1.88 33.45 27.15
CA TYR A 532 -1.54 33.17 25.76
C TYR A 532 -2.86 33.02 25.00
N LEU A 533 -3.16 33.98 24.12
CA LEU A 533 -4.42 34.06 23.39
C LEU A 533 -4.18 33.74 21.93
N TYR A 534 -5.16 33.12 21.30
CA TYR A 534 -5.14 32.92 19.85
C TYR A 534 -5.19 34.26 19.13
N ASN A 535 -4.28 34.41 18.17
CA ASN A 535 -4.22 35.56 17.28
C ASN A 535 -3.82 35.09 15.88
N VAL A 536 -4.67 35.35 14.88
CA VAL A 536 -4.48 34.98 13.48
C VAL A 536 -3.20 35.58 12.89
N ASP A 537 -2.80 36.75 13.36
CA ASP A 537 -1.58 37.43 12.87
C ASP A 537 -0.30 36.95 13.54
N LYS A 538 -0.40 36.03 14.52
CA LYS A 538 0.74 35.51 15.26
C LYS A 538 0.86 33.99 15.12
N PRO A 539 1.45 33.49 14.03
CA PRO A 539 1.51 32.06 13.74
C PRO A 539 2.34 31.23 14.75
N THR A 540 3.17 31.88 15.56
CA THR A 540 3.92 31.27 16.67
C THR A 540 3.21 31.38 18.02
N GLY A 541 1.95 31.77 18.04
CA GLY A 541 1.07 31.76 19.19
C GLY A 541 0.30 30.44 19.32
N ILE A 542 -0.57 30.37 20.34
CA ILE A 542 -1.47 29.21 20.50
C ILE A 542 -2.47 29.11 19.33
N SER A 543 -2.77 27.91 18.87
CA SER A 543 -3.52 27.67 17.62
C SER A 543 -5.03 27.87 17.73
N ALA A 544 -5.62 27.83 18.92
CA ALA A 544 -7.05 28.05 19.13
C ALA A 544 -7.33 28.64 20.52
N ASN A 545 -8.56 29.15 20.67
CA ASN A 545 -8.95 29.78 21.92
C ASN A 545 -9.19 28.76 23.04
N ARG A 546 -9.86 27.65 22.76
CA ARG A 546 -10.19 26.67 23.78
C ARG A 546 -9.08 25.63 23.90
N VAL A 547 -8.54 25.54 25.15
CA VAL A 547 -7.45 24.59 25.47
C VAL A 547 -7.98 23.58 26.48
N ASP A 548 -8.02 22.30 26.08
CA ASP A 548 -8.72 21.24 26.82
C ASP A 548 -7.77 20.27 27.53
N SER A 549 -6.53 20.16 27.12
CA SER A 549 -5.60 19.17 27.65
C SER A 549 -4.14 19.65 27.68
N PHE A 550 -3.36 19.02 28.56
CA PHE A 550 -1.96 19.28 28.79
C PHE A 550 -1.18 17.97 28.94
N CYS A 551 0.04 17.97 28.41
CA CYS A 551 0.99 16.90 28.64
C CYS A 551 2.41 17.48 28.63
N GLU A 552 3.30 16.95 29.46
CA GLU A 552 4.74 17.23 29.43
C GLU A 552 5.45 15.98 28.91
N ASP A 553 6.32 16.17 27.92
CA ASP A 553 7.10 15.06 27.37
C ASP A 553 8.36 14.76 28.20
N SER A 554 9.09 13.70 27.81
CA SER A 554 10.31 13.28 28.50
C SER A 554 11.46 14.29 28.41
N ASN A 555 11.40 15.26 27.47
CA ASN A 555 12.36 16.33 27.31
C ASN A 555 12.00 17.60 28.09
N GLY A 556 10.88 17.60 28.81
CA GLY A 556 10.35 18.74 29.55
C GLY A 556 9.70 19.80 28.67
N GLU A 557 9.34 19.48 27.43
CA GLU A 557 8.54 20.37 26.58
C GLU A 557 7.05 20.16 26.82
N LEU A 558 6.29 21.23 26.69
CA LEU A 558 4.89 21.25 27.07
C LEU A 558 4.00 21.15 25.83
N TRP A 559 3.00 20.31 25.92
CA TRP A 559 2.06 20.05 24.84
C TRP A 559 0.66 20.36 25.27
N PHE A 560 -0.05 21.13 24.46
CA PHE A 560 -1.43 21.55 24.73
C PHE A 560 -2.34 21.10 23.61
N GLY A 561 -3.43 20.44 23.97
CA GLY A 561 -4.47 20.05 23.03
C GLY A 561 -5.58 21.07 22.99
N THR A 562 -5.97 21.46 21.78
CA THR A 562 -7.00 22.45 21.55
C THR A 562 -8.26 21.85 20.90
N ASN A 563 -9.39 22.52 21.04
CA ASN A 563 -10.64 22.01 20.50
C ASN A 563 -10.72 22.05 18.95
N ASP A 564 -10.04 23.02 18.31
CA ASP A 564 -10.15 23.22 16.85
C ASP A 564 -8.81 23.41 16.14
N GLY A 565 -7.72 23.66 16.89
CA GLY A 565 -6.41 24.05 16.38
C GLY A 565 -5.36 22.93 16.38
N GLY A 566 -5.73 21.69 16.68
CA GLY A 566 -4.75 20.61 16.83
C GLY A 566 -4.00 20.64 18.13
N ILE A 567 -2.71 20.24 18.11
CA ILE A 567 -1.83 20.29 19.28
C ILE A 567 -0.79 21.40 19.13
N CYS A 568 -0.40 21.99 20.26
CA CYS A 568 0.63 23.02 20.34
C CYS A 568 1.77 22.53 21.22
N ARG A 569 2.98 22.51 20.69
CA ARG A 569 4.24 22.35 21.45
C ARG A 569 4.71 23.71 21.92
N PHE A 570 4.89 23.90 23.20
CA PHE A 570 5.37 25.15 23.80
C PHE A 570 6.83 25.00 24.23
N ASN A 571 7.67 25.89 23.77
CA ASN A 571 9.06 25.95 24.22
C ASN A 571 9.20 26.97 25.37
N PRO A 572 9.48 26.51 26.59
CA PRO A 572 9.51 27.40 27.76
C PRO A 572 10.65 28.41 27.73
N LYS A 573 11.69 28.22 26.94
CA LYS A 573 12.84 29.14 26.83
C LYS A 573 12.55 30.31 25.91
N THR A 574 11.84 30.06 24.80
CA THR A 574 11.53 31.10 23.81
C THR A 574 10.10 31.64 23.93
N GLU A 575 9.26 31.00 24.71
CA GLU A 575 7.81 31.25 24.87
C GLU A 575 7.04 31.23 23.54
N LEU A 576 7.51 30.43 22.60
CA LEU A 576 6.89 30.26 21.30
C LEU A 576 6.13 28.92 21.23
N PHE A 577 5.04 28.93 20.47
CA PHE A 577 4.28 27.73 20.15
C PHE A 577 4.60 27.24 18.75
N HIS A 578 4.70 25.93 18.58
CA HIS A 578 4.67 25.26 17.29
C HIS A 578 3.41 24.40 17.20
N THR A 579 2.68 24.51 16.10
CA THR A 579 1.35 23.90 15.96
C THR A 579 1.37 22.75 14.97
N TYR A 580 0.73 21.65 15.34
CA TYR A 580 0.50 20.48 14.47
C TYR A 580 -1.00 20.28 14.30
N THR A 581 -1.42 20.13 13.04
CA THR A 581 -2.82 20.04 12.62
C THR A 581 -3.06 18.81 11.74
N LYS A 582 -4.24 18.69 11.16
CA LYS A 582 -4.51 17.72 10.09
C LYS A 582 -3.51 17.83 8.93
N ASP A 583 -3.09 19.03 8.60
CA ASP A 583 -2.10 19.25 7.53
C ASP A 583 -0.70 18.71 7.89
N SER A 584 -0.42 18.59 9.18
CA SER A 584 0.78 17.94 9.72
C SER A 584 0.60 16.44 10.00
N GLY A 585 -0.54 15.85 9.61
CA GLY A 585 -0.80 14.41 9.73
C GLY A 585 -1.71 13.98 10.88
N LEU A 586 -2.23 14.87 11.72
CA LEU A 586 -3.23 14.51 12.72
C LEU A 586 -4.54 14.08 12.04
N SER A 587 -5.23 13.13 12.63
CA SER A 587 -6.53 12.66 12.12
C SER A 587 -7.65 13.69 12.28
N SER A 588 -7.53 14.59 13.24
CA SER A 588 -8.48 15.68 13.51
C SER A 588 -7.76 16.84 14.19
N ASN A 589 -8.26 18.06 13.97
CA ASN A 589 -7.85 19.24 14.74
C ASN A 589 -8.57 19.35 16.10
N GLN A 590 -9.62 18.55 16.31
CA GLN A 590 -10.33 18.47 17.58
C GLN A 590 -9.65 17.44 18.48
N ILE A 591 -8.92 17.92 19.48
CA ILE A 591 -8.16 17.10 20.42
C ILE A 591 -8.93 16.97 21.71
N ILE A 592 -9.18 15.74 22.12
CA ILE A 592 -9.84 15.39 23.40
C ILE A 592 -8.80 15.34 24.52
N GLY A 593 -7.61 14.82 24.24
CA GLY A 593 -6.54 14.77 25.20
C GLY A 593 -5.22 14.25 24.66
N ILE A 594 -4.16 14.50 25.42
CA ILE A 594 -2.78 14.10 25.11
C ILE A 594 -2.22 13.36 26.33
N ALA A 595 -1.51 12.27 26.09
CA ALA A 595 -0.76 11.55 27.13
C ALA A 595 0.66 11.22 26.63
N ASN A 596 1.65 11.33 27.51
CA ASN A 596 3.04 10.97 27.22
C ASN A 596 3.19 9.44 27.22
N ALA A 597 3.69 8.91 26.08
CA ALA A 597 3.88 7.48 25.88
C ALA A 597 5.23 6.96 26.39
N ASP A 598 6.15 7.85 26.81
CA ASP A 598 7.59 7.63 26.90
C ASP A 598 8.22 7.28 25.54
N ASP A 599 9.53 7.07 25.49
CA ASP A 599 10.29 6.72 24.28
C ASP A 599 10.18 7.71 23.11
N GLY A 600 9.84 8.98 23.38
CA GLY A 600 9.77 10.03 22.36
C GLY A 600 8.44 10.09 21.60
N PHE A 601 7.38 9.51 22.13
CA PHE A 601 6.04 9.49 21.50
C PHE A 601 4.97 10.12 22.40
N LEU A 602 3.96 10.71 21.74
CA LEU A 602 2.74 11.17 22.40
C LEU A 602 1.52 10.41 21.88
N TRP A 603 0.64 10.03 22.78
CA TRP A 603 -0.70 9.56 22.45
C TRP A 603 -1.68 10.71 22.47
N ILE A 604 -2.38 10.91 21.35
CA ILE A 604 -3.31 12.01 21.14
C ILE A 604 -4.67 11.43 20.80
N ALA A 605 -5.60 11.55 21.72
CA ALA A 605 -7.00 11.21 21.48
C ALA A 605 -7.67 12.35 20.71
N ALA A 606 -8.02 12.11 19.45
CA ALA A 606 -8.63 13.08 18.55
C ALA A 606 -9.97 12.50 18.06
N LEU A 607 -11.05 12.97 18.63
CA LEU A 607 -12.45 12.57 18.41
C LEU A 607 -12.71 11.06 18.26
N LYS A 608 -12.36 10.46 17.11
CA LYS A 608 -12.57 9.03 16.78
C LYS A 608 -11.28 8.23 16.64
N TYR A 609 -10.16 8.92 16.57
CA TYR A 609 -8.87 8.32 16.28
C TYR A 609 -7.91 8.53 17.44
N LEU A 610 -7.17 7.50 17.76
CA LEU A 610 -6.00 7.61 18.60
C LEU A 610 -4.78 7.83 17.71
N ASN A 611 -4.07 8.95 17.88
CA ASN A 611 -2.86 9.25 17.12
C ASN A 611 -1.65 8.96 17.98
N LEU A 612 -0.64 8.32 17.42
CA LEU A 612 0.71 8.23 17.96
C LEU A 612 1.56 9.25 17.23
N PHE A 613 2.05 10.24 17.95
CA PHE A 613 2.89 11.31 17.43
C PHE A 613 4.35 11.06 17.82
N ASP A 614 5.23 10.98 16.84
CA ASP A 614 6.67 10.86 17.02
C ASP A 614 7.25 12.27 17.18
N ILE A 615 7.83 12.57 18.35
CA ILE A 615 8.32 13.90 18.71
C ILE A 615 9.59 14.24 17.93
N GLU A 616 10.48 13.27 17.68
CA GLU A 616 11.75 13.47 17.01
C GLU A 616 11.58 13.70 15.50
N HIS A 617 10.71 12.91 14.87
CA HIS A 617 10.48 12.97 13.43
C HIS A 617 9.28 13.83 13.04
N GLU A 618 8.53 14.35 14.02
CA GLU A 618 7.30 15.15 13.84
C GLU A 618 6.27 14.46 12.92
N THR A 619 6.15 13.14 13.04
CA THR A 619 5.22 12.33 12.24
C THR A 619 4.10 11.73 13.08
N THR A 620 2.94 11.54 12.48
CA THR A 620 1.75 11.03 13.16
C THR A 620 1.24 9.74 12.53
N GLN A 621 0.89 8.78 13.38
CA GLN A 621 0.17 7.57 12.99
C GLN A 621 -1.21 7.55 13.66
N ALA A 622 -2.28 7.47 12.86
CA ALA A 622 -3.64 7.45 13.37
C ALA A 622 -4.20 6.03 13.41
N TYR A 623 -4.83 5.68 14.54
CA TYR A 623 -5.49 4.41 14.77
C TYR A 623 -6.99 4.63 14.94
N ASN A 624 -7.81 3.98 14.11
CA ASN A 624 -9.26 3.98 14.27
C ASN A 624 -9.67 2.84 15.19
N ILE A 625 -9.79 3.11 16.47
CA ILE A 625 -10.15 2.12 17.49
C ILE A 625 -11.68 1.92 17.56
N THR A 626 -12.46 2.89 17.09
CA THR A 626 -13.92 2.85 17.19
C THR A 626 -14.59 1.79 16.33
N ASN A 627 -13.92 1.33 15.26
CA ASN A 627 -14.47 0.31 14.35
C ASN A 627 -14.51 -1.11 14.95
N THR A 628 -13.74 -1.37 15.99
CA THR A 628 -13.69 -2.70 16.64
C THR A 628 -14.69 -2.87 17.77
N HIS A 629 -15.23 -1.75 18.30
CA HIS A 629 -16.11 -1.74 19.45
C HIS A 629 -17.30 -0.82 19.22
N LYS A 630 -18.33 -0.92 20.05
CA LYS A 630 -19.58 -0.13 19.95
C LYS A 630 -19.42 1.38 20.23
N TYR A 631 -18.22 1.94 20.21
CA TYR A 631 -17.95 3.34 20.53
C TYR A 631 -18.05 4.24 19.30
N SER A 632 -18.47 5.48 19.48
CA SER A 632 -18.48 6.46 18.41
C SER A 632 -17.36 7.51 18.52
N HIS A 633 -16.91 7.82 19.75
CA HIS A 633 -15.86 8.80 20.00
C HIS A 633 -15.24 8.70 21.39
N PHE A 634 -14.07 9.29 21.58
CA PHE A 634 -13.47 9.51 22.89
C PHE A 634 -14.15 10.69 23.59
N SER A 635 -14.34 10.60 24.91
CA SER A 635 -15.14 11.55 25.68
C SER A 635 -14.34 12.36 26.69
N CYS A 636 -13.17 11.90 27.11
CA CYS A 636 -12.29 12.59 28.05
C CYS A 636 -10.81 12.31 27.75
N PRO A 637 -9.87 13.10 28.30
CA PRO A 637 -8.44 12.91 28.14
C PRO A 637 -7.98 11.51 28.56
N PRO A 638 -7.03 10.89 27.83
CA PRO A 638 -6.46 9.59 28.16
C PRO A 638 -5.55 9.65 29.37
N ILE A 639 -5.37 8.52 30.05
CA ILE A 639 -4.37 8.33 31.11
C ILE A 639 -3.32 7.32 30.62
N ALA A 640 -2.05 7.66 30.77
CA ALA A 640 -0.93 6.74 30.57
C ALA A 640 -0.50 6.17 31.93
N LEU A 641 -0.63 4.85 32.08
CA LEU A 641 -0.09 4.09 33.22
C LEU A 641 1.27 3.51 32.78
N LYS A 642 2.31 4.32 32.88
CA LYS A 642 3.64 4.04 32.35
C LYS A 642 4.23 2.74 32.92
N ASP A 643 4.18 2.57 34.23
CA ASP A 643 4.73 1.39 34.94
C ASP A 643 4.05 0.07 34.52
N LYS A 644 2.83 0.15 34.00
CA LYS A 644 2.05 -1.01 33.54
C LYS A 644 1.99 -1.13 32.02
N GLY A 645 2.55 -0.20 31.28
CA GLY A 645 2.50 -0.17 29.80
C GLY A 645 1.08 -0.10 29.24
N LEU A 646 0.18 0.63 29.93
CA LEU A 646 -1.23 0.70 29.60
C LEU A 646 -1.70 2.13 29.33
N PHE A 647 -2.62 2.28 28.37
CA PHE A 647 -3.40 3.49 28.16
C PHE A 647 -4.87 3.22 28.49
N ILE A 648 -5.45 4.16 29.19
CA ILE A 648 -6.87 4.12 29.56
C ILE A 648 -7.58 5.28 28.88
N LEU A 649 -8.66 4.98 28.20
CA LEU A 649 -9.44 5.92 27.40
C LEU A 649 -10.90 5.88 27.84
N GLY A 650 -11.48 7.03 28.08
CA GLY A 650 -12.93 7.16 28.23
C GLY A 650 -13.61 7.36 26.87
N THR A 651 -14.74 6.71 26.69
CA THR A 651 -15.54 6.76 25.48
C THR A 651 -17.00 7.08 25.81
N ASP A 652 -17.79 7.26 24.76
CA ASP A 652 -19.25 7.42 24.85
C ASP A 652 -19.97 6.14 25.31
N LYS A 653 -19.29 5.02 25.46
CA LYS A 653 -19.84 3.69 25.82
C LYS A 653 -19.02 2.94 26.88
N GLY A 654 -18.20 3.65 27.65
CA GLY A 654 -17.41 3.04 28.72
C GLY A 654 -15.92 3.32 28.63
N ILE A 655 -15.12 2.49 29.27
CA ILE A 655 -13.68 2.66 29.43
C ILE A 655 -12.96 1.62 28.56
N LEU A 656 -11.94 2.06 27.84
CA LEU A 656 -11.03 1.21 27.06
C LEU A 656 -9.66 1.14 27.71
N GLN A 657 -9.13 -0.06 27.80
CA GLN A 657 -7.73 -0.32 28.12
C GLN A 657 -6.97 -0.72 26.86
N ILE A 658 -5.82 -0.09 26.63
CA ILE A 658 -4.96 -0.36 25.49
C ILE A 658 -3.57 -0.76 26.00
N SER A 659 -3.07 -1.91 25.54
CA SER A 659 -1.68 -2.32 25.78
C SER A 659 -0.75 -1.57 24.84
N GLN A 660 0.26 -0.90 25.40
CA GLN A 660 1.30 -0.19 24.65
C GLN A 660 2.14 -1.16 23.81
N GLU A 661 2.51 -2.32 24.35
CA GLU A 661 3.27 -3.34 23.65
C GLU A 661 2.53 -3.86 22.41
N LYS A 662 1.22 -4.18 22.57
CA LYS A 662 0.39 -4.63 21.45
C LYS A 662 0.23 -3.56 20.37
N LEU A 663 0.16 -2.30 20.78
CA LEU A 663 0.02 -1.19 19.85
C LEU A 663 1.32 -0.93 19.08
N TYR A 664 2.49 -1.09 19.71
CA TYR A 664 3.78 -1.01 19.02
C TYR A 664 4.04 -2.22 18.11
N ALA A 665 3.70 -3.42 18.52
CA ALA A 665 3.75 -4.60 17.66
C ALA A 665 2.88 -4.44 16.41
N PHE A 666 1.75 -3.77 16.56
CA PHE A 666 0.86 -3.42 15.47
C PHE A 666 1.47 -2.40 14.49
N ARG A 667 2.39 -1.53 14.94
CA ARG A 667 3.11 -0.55 14.11
C ARG A 667 3.95 -1.22 13.01
N SER A 668 4.55 -2.38 13.30
CA SER A 668 5.41 -3.10 12.36
C SER A 668 4.68 -3.88 11.26
N GLN A 669 3.35 -4.00 11.33
CA GLN A 669 2.54 -4.85 10.45
C GLN A 669 1.81 -4.08 9.33
N PHE A 670 2.03 -2.77 9.16
CA PHE A 670 1.37 -2.05 8.08
C PHE A 670 1.90 -2.47 6.71
N ALA A 671 0.98 -2.90 5.86
CA ALA A 671 1.27 -3.11 4.46
C ALA A 671 1.83 -1.83 3.83
N PRO A 672 2.89 -1.92 3.02
CA PRO A 672 3.50 -0.75 2.38
C PRO A 672 2.49 -0.08 1.45
N ILE A 673 2.48 1.24 1.44
CA ILE A 673 1.69 1.99 0.47
C ILE A 673 2.37 1.87 -0.89
N LYS A 674 1.60 1.48 -1.90
CA LYS A 674 2.05 1.33 -3.28
C LYS A 674 1.25 2.19 -4.25
N ILE A 675 1.88 2.55 -5.35
CA ILE A 675 1.23 3.22 -6.47
C ILE A 675 0.32 2.22 -7.18
N ARG A 676 -0.97 2.53 -7.25
CA ARG A 676 -2.01 1.63 -7.77
C ARG A 676 -2.51 2.00 -9.15
N ALA A 677 -2.52 3.28 -9.46
CA ALA A 677 -2.95 3.76 -10.77
C ALA A 677 -2.28 5.08 -11.12
N LEU A 678 -2.09 5.29 -12.40
CA LEU A 678 -1.61 6.53 -12.98
C LEU A 678 -2.56 6.92 -14.11
N ALA A 679 -2.97 8.16 -14.14
CA ALA A 679 -3.69 8.73 -15.28
C ALA A 679 -2.98 10.00 -15.74
N ALA A 680 -2.84 10.15 -17.05
CA ALA A 680 -2.19 11.29 -17.67
C ALA A 680 -3.11 11.91 -18.74
N GLY A 681 -3.45 13.18 -18.59
CA GLY A 681 -4.44 13.85 -19.45
C GLY A 681 -5.82 13.20 -19.41
N GLY A 682 -6.21 12.64 -18.25
CA GLY A 682 -7.47 11.93 -18.05
C GLY A 682 -7.50 10.49 -18.56
N GLN A 683 -6.43 10.01 -19.21
CA GLN A 683 -6.34 8.64 -19.71
C GLN A 683 -5.59 7.75 -18.72
N PRO A 684 -6.13 6.56 -18.37
CA PRO A 684 -5.44 5.62 -17.50
C PRO A 684 -4.22 5.00 -18.21
N ILE A 685 -3.13 4.84 -17.46
CA ILE A 685 -1.88 4.23 -17.92
C ILE A 685 -1.77 2.82 -17.36
N ASN A 686 -1.48 1.86 -18.22
CA ASN A 686 -1.23 0.49 -17.78
C ASN A 686 0.20 0.36 -17.21
N LEU A 687 0.30 0.27 -15.88
CA LEU A 687 1.58 0.18 -15.19
C LEU A 687 2.30 -1.16 -15.38
N TYR A 688 1.59 -2.23 -15.81
CA TYR A 688 2.16 -3.57 -16.01
C TYR A 688 3.00 -3.68 -17.28
N THR A 689 2.64 -2.92 -18.33
CA THR A 689 3.22 -3.10 -19.67
C THR A 689 4.22 -2.01 -20.06
N GLN A 690 4.23 -0.88 -19.35
CA GLN A 690 5.08 0.23 -19.76
C GLN A 690 6.44 0.21 -19.07
N LYS A 691 7.51 0.28 -19.87
CA LYS A 691 8.88 0.45 -19.37
C LYS A 691 9.03 1.84 -18.74
N GLN A 692 9.60 1.91 -17.56
CA GLN A 692 9.98 3.17 -16.94
C GLN A 692 11.32 3.70 -17.53
N PRO A 693 11.51 5.02 -17.58
CA PRO A 693 10.56 6.09 -17.22
C PRO A 693 9.49 6.30 -18.29
N LEU A 694 8.27 6.61 -17.83
CA LEU A 694 7.16 6.97 -18.72
C LEU A 694 7.42 8.31 -19.39
N VAL A 695 7.00 8.45 -20.65
CA VAL A 695 7.23 9.68 -21.41
C VAL A 695 5.91 10.27 -21.90
N PHE A 696 5.59 11.45 -21.41
CA PHE A 696 4.36 12.17 -21.74
C PHE A 696 4.61 13.34 -22.69
N SER A 697 3.58 13.68 -23.45
CA SER A 697 3.58 14.86 -24.30
C SER A 697 3.59 16.14 -23.45
N TYR A 698 4.17 17.21 -23.96
CA TYR A 698 4.08 18.56 -23.37
C TYR A 698 2.63 19.07 -23.20
N LYS A 699 1.66 18.48 -23.92
CA LYS A 699 0.22 18.79 -23.78
C LYS A 699 -0.43 18.10 -22.59
N THR A 700 0.26 17.18 -21.96
CA THR A 700 -0.26 16.48 -20.78
C THR A 700 -0.19 17.42 -19.58
N SER A 701 -1.29 18.06 -19.28
CA SER A 701 -1.38 19.07 -18.22
C SER A 701 -1.82 18.55 -16.87
N ASP A 702 -2.32 17.32 -16.84
CA ASP A 702 -2.91 16.72 -15.65
C ASP A 702 -2.35 15.30 -15.44
N ILE A 703 -1.73 15.08 -14.31
CA ILE A 703 -1.22 13.77 -13.89
C ILE A 703 -1.83 13.45 -12.53
N LYS A 704 -2.62 12.38 -12.50
CA LYS A 704 -3.20 11.83 -11.28
C LYS A 704 -2.52 10.51 -10.95
N ILE A 705 -1.91 10.42 -9.77
CA ILE A 705 -1.25 9.22 -9.25
C ILE A 705 -2.04 8.76 -8.04
N SER A 706 -2.65 7.60 -8.13
CA SER A 706 -3.39 6.99 -7.03
C SER A 706 -2.53 5.96 -6.32
N PHE A 707 -2.58 5.97 -4.99
CA PHE A 707 -1.78 5.10 -4.14
C PHE A 707 -2.60 4.61 -2.95
N ALA A 708 -2.38 3.38 -2.56
CA ALA A 708 -3.02 2.79 -1.39
C ALA A 708 -2.16 1.67 -0.83
N ALA A 709 -2.31 1.38 0.45
CA ALA A 709 -1.88 0.10 0.96
C ALA A 709 -2.82 -0.98 0.42
N PRO A 710 -2.33 -2.20 0.21
CA PRO A 710 -3.18 -3.34 -0.12
C PRO A 710 -4.28 -3.44 0.94
N TYR A 711 -5.53 -3.54 0.50
CA TYR A 711 -6.71 -3.73 1.36
C TYR A 711 -7.01 -2.62 2.37
N SER A 712 -6.39 -1.44 2.23
CA SER A 712 -6.51 -0.34 3.19
C SER A 712 -7.92 0.25 3.31
N SER A 713 -8.75 0.11 2.28
CA SER A 713 -10.16 0.50 2.34
C SER A 713 -10.97 -0.35 3.32
N LEU A 714 -10.44 -1.49 3.74
CA LEU A 714 -11.20 -2.51 4.44
C LEU A 714 -11.17 -2.37 5.97
N ARG A 715 -10.19 -1.71 6.57
CA ARG A 715 -10.18 -1.49 8.04
C ARG A 715 -9.36 -0.31 8.56
N LYS A 716 -8.26 0.02 7.92
CA LYS A 716 -7.34 1.07 8.38
C LYS A 716 -6.67 1.69 7.17
N LYS A 717 -7.10 2.89 6.77
CA LYS A 717 -6.34 3.66 5.79
C LYS A 717 -5.03 4.06 6.46
N PRO A 718 -3.89 3.43 6.14
CA PRO A 718 -2.63 4.03 6.49
C PRO A 718 -2.57 5.35 5.76
N ILE A 719 -2.25 6.40 6.48
CA ILE A 719 -2.10 7.72 5.89
C ILE A 719 -0.85 7.69 5.02
N GLY A 720 -1.01 7.93 3.74
CA GLY A 720 0.10 8.03 2.80
C GLY A 720 0.80 9.38 2.92
N ALA A 721 2.12 9.39 2.83
CA ALA A 721 2.88 10.58 2.54
C ALA A 721 3.49 10.44 1.15
N TYR A 722 3.40 11.48 0.34
CA TYR A 722 3.93 11.49 -1.01
C TYR A 722 4.76 12.74 -1.30
N LYS A 723 5.63 12.63 -2.31
CA LYS A 723 6.48 13.73 -2.75
C LYS A 723 6.80 13.57 -4.22
N LEU A 724 6.61 14.63 -4.99
CA LEU A 724 7.11 14.72 -6.37
C LEU A 724 8.47 15.43 -6.34
N VAL A 725 9.52 14.69 -6.56
CA VAL A 725 10.90 15.22 -6.57
C VAL A 725 11.04 16.28 -7.65
N GLY A 726 11.54 17.46 -7.27
CA GLY A 726 11.70 18.61 -8.16
C GLY A 726 10.53 19.61 -8.14
N ILE A 727 9.41 19.27 -7.48
CA ILE A 727 8.24 20.15 -7.29
C ILE A 727 7.96 20.39 -5.81
N ASP A 728 7.75 19.30 -5.06
CA ASP A 728 7.41 19.40 -3.64
C ASP A 728 8.69 19.58 -2.81
N LYS A 729 8.69 20.56 -1.89
CA LYS A 729 9.81 20.78 -0.98
C LYS A 729 9.89 19.67 0.06
N ASP A 730 8.76 19.34 0.67
CA ASP A 730 8.63 18.39 1.75
C ASP A 730 7.63 17.28 1.42
N TRP A 731 7.52 16.27 2.27
CA TRP A 731 6.53 15.23 2.15
C TRP A 731 5.13 15.77 2.43
N ILE A 732 4.18 15.48 1.55
CA ILE A 732 2.78 15.88 1.68
C ILE A 732 2.00 14.70 2.25
N VAL A 733 1.35 14.90 3.39
CA VAL A 733 0.52 13.88 4.04
C VAL A 733 -0.86 13.87 3.41
N ALA A 734 -1.30 12.71 2.94
CA ALA A 734 -2.58 12.51 2.26
C ALA A 734 -3.66 12.06 3.26
N SER A 735 -4.13 12.97 4.13
CA SER A 735 -5.07 12.64 5.20
C SER A 735 -6.46 12.19 4.71
N ASP A 736 -6.97 12.80 3.65
CA ASP A 736 -8.36 12.64 3.20
C ASP A 736 -8.50 12.04 1.79
N ARG A 737 -7.38 11.75 1.10
CA ARG A 737 -7.38 11.27 -0.28
C ARG A 737 -6.31 10.22 -0.51
N ASP A 738 -6.57 9.34 -1.44
CA ASP A 738 -5.69 8.26 -1.87
C ASP A 738 -5.02 8.53 -3.23
N TYR A 739 -4.90 9.81 -3.58
CA TYR A 739 -4.25 10.24 -4.82
C TYR A 739 -3.55 11.59 -4.66
N ALA A 740 -2.50 11.77 -5.45
CA ALA A 740 -1.88 13.05 -5.75
C ALA A 740 -2.29 13.50 -7.16
N ARG A 741 -2.53 14.78 -7.34
CA ARG A 741 -2.86 15.37 -8.63
C ARG A 741 -1.99 16.57 -8.89
N TYR A 742 -1.26 16.54 -9.99
CA TYR A 742 -0.40 17.62 -10.43
C TYR A 742 -0.91 18.15 -11.76
N THR A 743 -1.15 19.45 -11.82
CA THR A 743 -1.58 20.14 -13.02
C THR A 743 -0.48 21.07 -13.51
N ASN A 744 -0.35 21.18 -14.83
CA ASN A 744 0.60 22.10 -15.49
C ASN A 744 2.06 21.93 -15.07
N LEU A 745 2.51 20.67 -14.92
CA LEU A 745 3.91 20.40 -14.65
C LEU A 745 4.79 20.89 -15.82
N PRO A 746 5.88 21.62 -15.54
CA PRO A 746 6.84 22.02 -16.55
C PRO A 746 7.45 20.80 -17.26
N PRO A 747 7.96 20.97 -18.48
CA PRO A 747 8.75 19.92 -19.13
C PRO A 747 9.99 19.58 -18.29
N GLY A 748 10.15 18.28 -17.99
CA GLY A 748 11.22 17.80 -17.12
C GLY A 748 11.04 16.35 -16.77
N SER A 749 12.00 15.79 -16.04
CA SER A 749 11.93 14.43 -15.49
C SER A 749 11.57 14.52 -14.01
N TYR A 750 10.63 13.71 -13.61
CA TYR A 750 10.04 13.69 -12.27
C TYR A 750 10.07 12.28 -11.70
N THR A 751 10.25 12.19 -10.41
CA THR A 751 10.07 10.94 -9.65
C THR A 751 9.07 11.19 -8.53
N PHE A 752 7.94 10.50 -8.62
CA PHE A 752 6.95 10.49 -7.56
C PHE A 752 7.31 9.40 -6.56
N LEU A 753 7.33 9.74 -5.30
CA LEU A 753 7.62 8.87 -4.17
C LEU A 753 6.38 8.79 -3.29
N VAL A 754 6.10 7.62 -2.76
CA VAL A 754 5.04 7.42 -1.76
C VAL A 754 5.53 6.47 -0.68
N LYS A 755 5.16 6.75 0.55
CA LYS A 755 5.44 5.91 1.72
C LYS A 755 4.29 5.99 2.72
N ASN A 756 4.31 5.14 3.73
CA ASN A 756 3.45 5.30 4.89
C ASN A 756 3.90 6.54 5.68
N ALA A 757 2.98 7.45 6.01
CA ALA A 757 3.29 8.67 6.77
C ALA A 757 3.82 8.35 8.18
N ALA A 758 3.37 7.23 8.75
CA ALA A 758 3.76 6.75 10.07
C ALA A 758 4.97 5.79 10.06
N GLY A 759 5.61 5.59 8.89
CA GLY A 759 6.76 4.69 8.77
C GLY A 759 8.05 5.32 9.30
N GLU A 760 8.99 4.46 9.74
CA GLU A 760 10.36 4.85 10.02
C GLU A 760 10.98 5.62 8.84
N PRO A 761 12.04 6.44 9.05
CA PRO A 761 12.70 7.18 7.97
C PRO A 761 13.08 6.31 6.76
N ASN A 762 13.35 5.02 6.99
CA ASN A 762 13.68 4.00 5.99
C ASN A 762 12.50 3.11 5.61
N ALA A 763 11.25 3.52 5.90
CA ALA A 763 10.08 2.74 5.50
C ALA A 763 10.09 2.49 3.99
N ALA A 764 9.65 1.29 3.58
CA ALA A 764 9.58 0.89 2.19
C ALA A 764 8.82 1.96 1.37
N GLN A 765 9.54 2.57 0.43
CA GLN A 765 9.01 3.59 -0.47
C GLN A 765 8.70 2.96 -1.82
N ASP A 766 7.56 3.31 -2.39
CA ASP A 766 7.28 3.00 -3.79
C ASP A 766 7.47 4.24 -4.65
N SER A 767 7.87 4.05 -5.90
CA SER A 767 8.23 5.16 -6.77
C SER A 767 7.85 4.93 -8.22
N ILE A 768 7.51 6.00 -8.91
CA ILE A 768 7.31 6.01 -10.34
C ILE A 768 7.99 7.22 -10.96
N SER A 769 8.75 6.98 -12.04
CA SER A 769 9.44 8.04 -12.77
C SER A 769 8.78 8.32 -14.11
N PHE A 770 8.63 9.58 -14.44
CA PHE A 770 8.09 10.01 -15.73
C PHE A 770 8.75 11.28 -16.23
N THR A 771 8.69 11.48 -17.55
CA THR A 771 9.26 12.65 -18.22
C THR A 771 8.19 13.35 -19.05
N ILE A 772 8.06 14.65 -18.90
CA ILE A 772 7.23 15.50 -19.76
C ILE A 772 8.13 16.13 -20.80
N ARG A 773 7.88 15.80 -22.07
CA ARG A 773 8.66 16.36 -23.19
C ARG A 773 8.42 17.85 -23.31
N ARG A 774 9.45 18.57 -23.78
CA ARG A 774 9.30 19.98 -24.19
C ARG A 774 8.48 20.05 -25.47
N SER A 775 7.73 21.14 -25.65
CA SER A 775 7.08 21.42 -26.93
C SER A 775 8.15 21.53 -28.02
N PHE A 776 7.91 20.88 -29.13
CA PHE A 776 8.77 21.02 -30.31
C PHE A 776 8.96 22.49 -30.70
N LEU A 777 7.91 23.32 -30.53
CA LEU A 777 7.93 24.75 -30.83
C LEU A 777 8.89 25.57 -29.94
N VAL A 778 9.23 25.07 -28.73
CA VAL A 778 10.18 25.70 -27.79
C VAL A 778 11.51 24.93 -27.75
N SER A 779 11.68 23.94 -28.64
CA SER A 779 12.95 23.21 -28.73
C SER A 779 14.08 24.14 -29.18
N PRO A 780 15.33 23.87 -28.77
CA PRO A 780 16.48 24.65 -29.24
C PRO A 780 16.54 24.73 -30.76
N ILE A 781 16.10 23.68 -31.45
CA ILE A 781 16.03 23.62 -32.93
C ILE A 781 15.00 24.62 -33.45
N MET A 782 13.82 24.73 -32.85
CA MET A 782 12.81 25.70 -33.26
C MET A 782 13.18 27.13 -32.88
N ILE A 783 13.82 27.34 -31.73
CA ILE A 783 14.36 28.65 -31.37
C ILE A 783 15.41 29.05 -32.37
N TRP A 784 16.29 28.14 -32.77
CA TRP A 784 17.24 28.34 -33.88
C TRP A 784 16.54 28.65 -35.19
N PHE A 785 15.50 27.94 -35.53
CA PHE A 785 14.66 28.16 -36.71
C PHE A 785 13.98 29.54 -36.68
N TYR A 786 13.46 29.97 -35.50
CA TYR A 786 12.91 31.31 -35.30
C TYR A 786 13.99 32.39 -35.43
N ILE A 787 15.19 32.15 -34.89
CA ILE A 787 16.35 33.06 -35.05
C ILE A 787 16.74 33.14 -36.54
N VAL A 788 16.76 32.01 -37.25
CA VAL A 788 17.06 31.97 -38.69
C VAL A 788 15.98 32.72 -39.48
N ILE A 789 14.70 32.49 -39.18
CA ILE A 789 13.60 33.24 -39.85
C ILE A 789 13.70 34.73 -39.57
N VAL A 790 13.92 35.12 -38.31
CA VAL A 790 14.10 36.53 -37.94
C VAL A 790 15.36 37.10 -38.65
N SER A 791 16.46 36.35 -38.69
CA SER A 791 17.68 36.73 -39.41
C SER A 791 17.46 36.86 -40.92
N ILE A 792 16.66 35.94 -41.50
CA ILE A 792 16.27 36.03 -42.92
C ILE A 792 15.38 37.24 -43.16
N MET A 793 14.40 37.52 -42.26
CA MET A 793 13.56 38.71 -42.34
C MET A 793 14.40 39.99 -42.26
N VAL A 794 15.30 40.06 -41.27
CA VAL A 794 16.22 41.19 -41.12
C VAL A 794 17.12 41.32 -42.35
N PHE A 795 17.62 40.22 -42.90
CA PHE A 795 18.40 40.19 -44.12
C PHE A 795 17.58 40.61 -45.35
N LEU A 796 16.33 40.19 -45.45
CA LEU A 796 15.42 40.62 -46.52
C LEU A 796 15.13 42.13 -46.42
N VAL A 797 14.84 42.62 -45.20
CA VAL A 797 14.64 44.05 -44.97
C VAL A 797 15.91 44.81 -45.32
N TYR A 798 17.10 44.30 -44.91
CA TYR A 798 18.39 44.86 -45.32
C TYR A 798 18.60 44.81 -46.84
N LYS A 799 18.25 43.67 -47.47
CA LYS A 799 18.36 43.54 -48.96
C LYS A 799 17.40 44.48 -49.66
N ILE A 800 16.13 44.62 -49.17
CA ILE A 800 15.16 45.57 -49.74
C ILE A 800 15.69 46.98 -49.56
N HIS A 801 16.21 47.33 -48.41
CA HIS A 801 16.83 48.63 -48.15
C HIS A 801 18.07 48.83 -49.01
N LYS A 802 18.93 47.80 -49.18
CA LYS A 802 20.10 47.81 -50.02
C LYS A 802 19.73 47.89 -51.54
N LEU A 803 18.66 47.22 -52.00
CA LEU A 803 18.12 47.29 -53.35
C LEU A 803 17.59 48.69 -53.63
N TYR A 804 16.91 49.29 -52.67
CA TYR A 804 16.46 50.69 -52.73
C TYR A 804 17.65 51.64 -52.86
N TRP A 805 18.74 51.37 -52.14
CA TRP A 805 19.98 52.15 -52.29
C TRP A 805 20.77 51.75 -53.55
N LEU A 806 20.75 50.46 -53.96
CA LEU A 806 21.44 50.02 -55.20
C LEU A 806 20.73 50.47 -56.47
N GLN A 807 19.41 50.65 -56.48
CA GLN A 807 18.70 51.29 -57.53
C GLN A 807 19.14 52.77 -57.72
N ARG A 808 19.53 53.41 -56.65
CA ARG A 808 20.10 54.74 -56.61
C ARG A 808 21.58 54.76 -56.98
N TYR A 809 22.28 53.65 -56.88
CA TYR A 809 23.69 53.46 -57.18
C TYR A 809 23.96 52.75 -58.52
N ALA A 810 22.92 52.08 -59.06
CA ALA A 810 23.04 51.33 -60.35
C ALA A 810 23.23 52.26 -61.54
N ASP A 811 22.86 53.53 -61.46
CA ASP A 811 23.17 54.52 -62.44
C ASP A 811 24.68 54.96 -62.44
N LEU A 812 25.51 54.35 -61.54
CA LEU A 812 26.91 54.73 -61.38
C LEU A 812 27.93 53.63 -61.56
N LEU A 813 27.55 52.38 -61.90
CA LEU A 813 28.48 51.24 -61.92
C LEU A 813 28.18 50.24 -63.03
N GLU A 814 28.14 50.70 -64.28
CA GLU A 814 28.18 49.84 -65.48
C GLU A 814 29.64 49.44 -65.87
N GLU A 815 30.62 49.63 -64.96
CA GLU A 815 32.07 49.52 -65.37
C GLU A 815 32.88 48.43 -64.65
N LYS A 816 32.28 47.51 -63.86
CA LYS A 816 33.01 46.41 -63.18
C LYS A 816 32.38 45.07 -63.25
N GLN A 817 32.04 44.57 -64.41
CA GLN A 817 31.75 43.11 -64.56
C GLN A 817 33.02 42.44 -65.16
N LEU A 818 33.82 41.76 -64.44
CA LEU A 818 34.72 40.70 -64.94
C LEU A 818 35.66 40.00 -63.94
N ILE A 819 35.32 39.86 -62.66
CA ILE A 819 36.06 38.98 -61.73
C ILE A 819 35.16 38.34 -60.73
N LEU A 820 34.53 37.21 -60.97
CA LEU A 820 33.97 36.32 -59.93
C LEU A 820 33.34 35.08 -60.54
N ILE A 821 34.13 34.22 -61.19
CA ILE A 821 33.69 32.86 -61.60
C ILE A 821 34.50 31.76 -60.89
N GLN A 822 35.44 32.09 -60.03
CA GLN A 822 36.37 31.09 -59.53
C GLN A 822 36.17 30.57 -58.12
N ASP A 823 35.24 31.11 -57.32
CA ASP A 823 35.11 30.73 -55.91
C ASP A 823 33.92 29.79 -55.53
N ASN A 824 33.15 29.34 -56.53
CA ASN A 824 31.91 28.59 -56.27
C ASN A 824 32.10 27.06 -56.22
N PHE A 825 33.26 26.51 -56.35
CA PHE A 825 33.46 25.06 -56.34
C PHE A 825 33.85 24.49 -54.95
N THR A 826 34.48 25.24 -54.08
CA THR A 826 35.02 24.78 -52.81
C THR A 826 34.02 24.74 -51.68
N LEU A 827 32.94 25.50 -51.80
CA LEU A 827 31.89 25.56 -50.70
C LEU A 827 30.89 24.41 -50.73
N LYS A 828 30.76 23.66 -51.81
CA LYS A 828 29.82 22.54 -51.94
C LYS A 828 30.31 21.26 -51.24
N GLU A 829 31.62 21.02 -51.17
CA GLU A 829 32.15 19.80 -50.55
C GLU A 829 32.17 19.81 -49.04
N LEU A 830 32.26 20.97 -48.37
CA LEU A 830 32.30 21.09 -46.90
C LEU A 830 30.96 20.90 -46.23
N SER A 831 29.83 20.94 -46.94
CA SER A 831 28.48 20.81 -46.40
C SER A 831 28.00 19.37 -46.25
N LEU A 832 28.77 18.37 -46.66
CA LEU A 832 28.34 16.96 -46.75
C LEU A 832 29.00 16.04 -45.72
N LEU A 833 29.93 16.54 -44.95
CA LEU A 833 30.61 15.78 -43.91
C LEU A 833 29.99 16.07 -42.53
N ASP A 834 29.97 15.05 -41.66
CA ASP A 834 29.69 15.20 -40.26
C ASP A 834 30.90 15.81 -39.55
N HIS A 835 30.72 16.96 -38.94
CA HIS A 835 31.84 17.75 -38.38
C HIS A 835 32.52 17.08 -37.18
N LEU A 836 31.80 16.20 -36.48
CA LEU A 836 32.34 15.51 -35.31
C LEU A 836 33.16 14.28 -35.71
N THR A 837 32.64 13.45 -36.59
CA THR A 837 33.26 12.18 -36.95
C THR A 837 34.11 12.23 -38.20
N GLY A 838 33.98 13.29 -39.02
CA GLY A 838 34.75 13.51 -40.23
C GLY A 838 34.40 12.54 -41.39
N ILE A 839 33.32 11.76 -41.27
CA ILE A 839 32.73 10.93 -42.30
C ILE A 839 31.49 11.61 -42.88
N GLY A 840 30.81 10.98 -43.84
CA GLY A 840 29.62 11.54 -44.45
C GLY A 840 28.54 11.77 -43.36
N ASN A 841 27.82 12.90 -43.47
CA ASN A 841 26.62 13.13 -42.68
C ASN A 841 25.41 12.41 -43.31
N ARG A 842 24.26 12.44 -42.65
CA ARG A 842 23.03 11.80 -43.12
C ARG A 842 22.67 12.25 -44.56
N ARG A 843 22.83 13.53 -44.86
CA ARG A 843 22.56 14.06 -46.21
C ARG A 843 23.48 13.46 -47.27
N TYR A 844 24.73 13.21 -46.92
CA TYR A 844 25.70 12.51 -47.76
C TYR A 844 25.27 11.07 -48.01
N ILE A 845 24.80 10.38 -46.96
CA ILE A 845 24.29 9.01 -47.05
C ILE A 845 23.06 8.92 -47.94
N ASP A 846 22.09 9.81 -47.76
CA ASP A 846 20.84 9.80 -48.51
C ASP A 846 21.10 10.09 -50.01
N MET A 847 21.98 11.05 -50.29
CA MET A 847 22.29 11.47 -51.64
C MET A 847 23.12 10.41 -52.41
N LEU A 848 24.21 9.91 -51.84
CA LEU A 848 25.08 8.96 -52.50
C LEU A 848 24.62 7.52 -52.33
N GLY A 849 23.96 7.16 -51.27
CA GLY A 849 23.37 5.84 -51.05
C GLY A 849 22.32 5.50 -52.08
N LEU A 850 21.44 6.47 -52.43
CA LEU A 850 20.48 6.32 -53.50
C LEU A 850 21.19 6.17 -54.88
N LYS A 851 22.29 6.90 -55.10
CA LYS A 851 23.07 6.79 -56.34
C LYS A 851 23.75 5.43 -56.47
N ILE A 852 24.35 4.92 -55.36
CA ILE A 852 24.92 3.56 -55.30
C ILE A 852 23.84 2.53 -55.54
N TRP A 853 22.65 2.70 -54.97
CA TRP A 853 21.50 1.82 -55.18
C TRP A 853 21.09 1.78 -56.68
N GLN A 854 20.98 2.96 -57.33
CA GLN A 854 20.66 3.05 -58.76
C GLN A 854 21.70 2.36 -59.60
N THR A 855 22.98 2.63 -59.34
CA THR A 855 24.10 2.02 -60.07
C THR A 855 24.13 0.49 -59.91
N ALA A 856 23.85 0.01 -58.70
CA ALA A 856 23.80 -1.42 -58.41
C ALA A 856 22.60 -2.11 -59.06
N MET A 857 21.49 -1.39 -59.22
CA MET A 857 20.31 -1.88 -59.93
C MET A 857 20.57 -1.98 -61.43
N GLU A 858 21.26 -0.98 -62.04
CA GLU A 858 21.65 -1.00 -63.41
C GLU A 858 22.62 -2.14 -63.74
N HIS A 859 23.60 -2.39 -62.85
CA HIS A 859 24.58 -3.46 -63.04
C HIS A 859 24.16 -4.84 -62.52
N THR A 860 22.96 -4.97 -61.92
CA THR A 860 22.42 -6.20 -61.39
C THR A 860 23.32 -6.83 -60.34
N VAL A 861 23.95 -6.04 -59.47
CA VAL A 861 24.85 -6.47 -58.42
C VAL A 861 24.23 -6.25 -57.05
N SER A 862 24.71 -6.97 -56.02
CA SER A 862 24.23 -6.83 -54.68
C SER A 862 24.72 -5.57 -54.00
N ILE A 863 23.94 -5.05 -53.06
CA ILE A 863 24.34 -4.02 -52.08
C ILE A 863 24.31 -4.64 -50.71
N THR A 864 25.31 -4.32 -49.90
CA THR A 864 25.34 -4.59 -48.48
C THR A 864 25.14 -3.29 -47.72
N VAL A 865 24.17 -3.30 -46.84
CA VAL A 865 23.91 -2.22 -45.87
C VAL A 865 24.21 -2.74 -44.47
N MET A 866 25.06 -2.00 -43.77
CA MET A 866 25.36 -2.29 -42.35
C MET A 866 24.94 -1.10 -41.50
N MET A 867 24.03 -1.30 -40.56
CA MET A 867 23.63 -0.35 -39.54
C MET A 867 24.24 -0.77 -38.22
N PHE A 868 24.82 0.14 -37.50
CA PHE A 868 25.35 -0.16 -36.19
C PHE A 868 25.23 1.01 -35.26
N ASP A 869 25.22 0.66 -33.97
CA ASP A 869 24.95 1.56 -32.86
C ASP A 869 25.87 1.20 -31.70
N ILE A 870 26.24 2.21 -30.95
CA ILE A 870 27.12 2.03 -29.78
C ILE A 870 26.30 1.54 -28.61
N ASP A 871 26.62 0.35 -28.14
CA ASP A 871 25.89 -0.28 -27.03
C ASP A 871 25.96 0.56 -25.75
N LEU A 872 24.78 0.89 -25.21
CA LEU A 872 24.65 1.63 -23.95
C LEU A 872 25.32 3.03 -23.97
N PHE A 873 25.39 3.69 -25.14
CA PHE A 873 26.05 4.97 -25.31
C PHE A 873 25.54 6.06 -24.35
N LYS A 874 24.25 6.07 -24.07
CA LYS A 874 23.67 6.98 -23.07
C LYS A 874 24.28 6.74 -21.69
N SER A 875 24.36 5.50 -21.22
CA SER A 875 24.99 5.16 -19.95
C SER A 875 26.48 5.49 -19.94
N TYR A 876 27.12 5.41 -21.09
CA TYR A 876 28.50 5.85 -21.27
C TYR A 876 28.62 7.36 -21.07
N ASN A 877 27.75 8.14 -21.74
CA ASN A 877 27.70 9.60 -21.60
C ASN A 877 27.36 10.04 -20.17
N ASP A 878 26.40 9.35 -19.54
CA ASP A 878 26.00 9.64 -18.16
C ASP A 878 27.14 9.39 -17.17
N ARG A 879 28.02 8.46 -17.47
CA ARG A 879 29.15 8.08 -16.61
C ARG A 879 30.42 8.93 -16.85
N PHE A 880 30.71 9.23 -18.12
CA PHE A 880 32.00 9.85 -18.52
C PHE A 880 31.84 11.26 -19.09
N GLY A 881 30.60 11.70 -19.26
CA GLY A 881 30.28 13.03 -19.80
C GLY A 881 30.15 13.02 -21.34
N HIS A 882 29.44 14.00 -21.88
CA HIS A 882 29.19 14.13 -23.33
C HIS A 882 30.46 14.33 -24.14
N GLN A 883 31.48 15.01 -23.57
CA GLN A 883 32.75 15.23 -24.28
C GLN A 883 33.47 13.90 -24.52
N ALA A 884 33.46 12.96 -23.56
CA ALA A 884 34.03 11.63 -23.75
C ALA A 884 33.22 10.81 -24.77
N GLY A 885 31.92 10.98 -24.85
CA GLY A 885 31.07 10.40 -25.87
C GLY A 885 31.37 10.93 -27.26
N ASP A 886 31.65 12.22 -27.41
CA ASP A 886 32.05 12.86 -28.67
C ASP A 886 33.45 12.37 -29.13
N GLU A 887 34.40 12.23 -28.25
CA GLU A 887 35.71 11.64 -28.49
C GLU A 887 35.60 10.18 -28.94
N LEU A 888 34.72 9.41 -28.35
CA LEU A 888 34.43 8.03 -28.76
C LEU A 888 33.82 7.98 -30.17
N LEU A 889 32.83 8.83 -30.45
CA LEU A 889 32.22 8.94 -31.78
C LEU A 889 33.25 9.30 -32.85
N HIS A 890 34.16 10.24 -32.55
CA HIS A 890 35.26 10.62 -33.45
C HIS A 890 36.24 9.48 -33.68
N ALA A 891 36.64 8.76 -32.63
CA ALA A 891 37.54 7.63 -32.71
C ALA A 891 36.93 6.50 -33.57
N ILE A 892 35.66 6.19 -33.38
CA ILE A 892 34.92 5.21 -34.20
C ILE A 892 34.88 5.66 -35.66
N GLY A 893 34.48 6.91 -35.94
CA GLY A 893 34.45 7.46 -37.29
C GLY A 893 35.79 7.33 -38.01
N SER A 894 36.87 7.64 -37.32
CA SER A 894 38.25 7.55 -37.83
C SER A 894 38.67 6.10 -38.09
N ALA A 895 38.29 5.16 -37.23
CA ALA A 895 38.60 3.75 -37.40
C ALA A 895 37.84 3.12 -38.58
N LEU A 896 36.60 3.51 -38.76
CA LEU A 896 35.76 3.09 -39.86
C LEU A 896 36.30 3.56 -41.23
N LYS A 897 36.75 4.82 -41.33
CA LYS A 897 37.33 5.39 -42.56
C LYS A 897 38.53 4.63 -43.06
N LYS A 898 39.30 3.96 -42.19
CA LYS A 898 40.45 3.13 -42.55
C LYS A 898 40.08 1.75 -43.08
N ARG A 899 38.83 1.28 -42.86
CA ARG A 899 38.40 -0.07 -43.19
C ARG A 899 37.47 -0.20 -44.37
N VAL A 900 36.97 0.91 -44.87
CA VAL A 900 36.03 0.99 -45.99
C VAL A 900 36.75 1.47 -47.24
N ARG A 901 36.43 0.91 -48.41
CA ARG A 901 37.03 1.29 -49.70
C ARG A 901 36.48 2.64 -50.10
N THR A 902 37.34 3.64 -50.17
CA THR A 902 36.96 5.04 -50.41
C THR A 902 36.40 5.32 -51.80
N GLU A 903 36.63 4.42 -52.78
CA GLU A 903 36.21 4.64 -54.20
C GLU A 903 34.82 4.04 -54.49
N THR A 904 34.38 3.03 -53.75
CA THR A 904 33.16 2.25 -54.08
C THR A 904 32.15 2.13 -52.92
N ASP A 905 32.57 2.39 -51.69
CA ASP A 905 31.77 2.22 -50.53
C ASP A 905 31.46 3.55 -49.85
N LEU A 906 30.31 3.63 -49.21
CA LEU A 906 29.82 4.81 -48.49
C LEU A 906 29.84 4.56 -47.00
N ILE A 907 30.34 5.55 -46.26
CA ILE A 907 30.27 5.54 -44.82
C ILE A 907 29.77 6.89 -44.30
N GLY A 908 28.91 6.85 -43.34
CA GLY A 908 28.44 8.06 -42.72
C GLY A 908 27.80 7.83 -41.35
N ARG A 909 27.65 8.90 -40.64
CA ARG A 909 26.89 8.96 -39.37
C ARG A 909 25.43 9.19 -39.71
N TYR A 910 24.61 8.21 -39.34
CA TYR A 910 23.18 8.19 -39.65
C TYR A 910 22.35 9.01 -38.65
N GLY A 911 22.72 8.98 -37.37
CA GLY A 911 22.13 9.80 -36.32
C GLY A 911 22.83 9.55 -35.00
N GLY A 912 22.79 10.44 -34.04
CA GLY A 912 23.30 10.25 -32.65
C GLY A 912 24.54 9.37 -32.54
N GLU A 913 24.36 8.16 -32.02
CA GLU A 913 25.37 7.09 -31.91
C GLU A 913 25.33 6.06 -33.04
N GLU A 914 24.51 6.32 -34.07
CA GLU A 914 24.28 5.38 -35.17
C GLU A 914 25.11 5.71 -36.40
N PHE A 915 25.62 4.68 -37.03
CA PHE A 915 26.44 4.77 -38.21
C PHE A 915 25.92 3.82 -39.30
N LEU A 916 26.12 4.21 -40.56
CA LEU A 916 25.71 3.43 -41.71
C LEU A 916 26.88 3.27 -42.68
N ILE A 917 27.04 2.04 -43.16
CA ILE A 917 27.97 1.71 -44.20
C ILE A 917 27.20 1.05 -45.35
N ILE A 918 27.49 1.47 -46.56
CA ILE A 918 26.94 0.90 -47.77
C ILE A 918 28.11 0.41 -48.66
N MET A 919 28.07 -0.86 -49.03
CA MET A 919 29.11 -1.48 -49.80
C MET A 919 28.57 -2.03 -51.14
N TYR A 920 29.23 -1.70 -52.20
CA TYR A 920 28.86 -2.07 -53.56
C TYR A 920 29.44 -3.44 -53.92
N ASN A 921 28.61 -4.36 -54.48
CA ASN A 921 28.98 -5.66 -55.03
C ASN A 921 29.75 -6.55 -54.05
N LEU A 922 29.16 -6.80 -52.86
CA LEU A 922 29.78 -7.60 -51.83
C LEU A 922 28.87 -8.79 -51.48
N LEU A 923 29.46 -10.00 -51.34
CA LEU A 923 28.75 -11.20 -50.90
C LEU A 923 28.54 -11.19 -49.38
N SER A 924 27.44 -11.81 -48.93
CA SER A 924 27.02 -11.80 -47.51
C SER A 924 28.09 -12.38 -46.57
N GLU A 925 28.80 -13.43 -46.95
CA GLU A 925 29.87 -14.00 -46.11
C GLU A 925 31.02 -13.01 -45.88
N LYS A 926 31.40 -12.27 -46.92
CA LYS A 926 32.46 -11.30 -46.83
C LYS A 926 31.98 -10.02 -46.10
N ALA A 927 30.71 -9.68 -46.26
CA ALA A 927 30.09 -8.60 -45.53
C ALA A 927 30.09 -8.89 -44.02
N MET A 928 29.73 -10.10 -43.62
CA MET A 928 29.77 -10.53 -42.22
C MET A 928 31.19 -10.51 -41.63
N GLN A 929 32.19 -10.92 -42.41
CA GLN A 929 33.59 -10.83 -41.99
C GLN A 929 34.06 -9.39 -41.77
N ILE A 930 33.64 -8.47 -42.65
CA ILE A 930 33.94 -7.04 -42.51
C ILE A 930 33.23 -6.47 -41.29
N ALA A 931 31.95 -6.74 -41.12
CA ALA A 931 31.18 -6.29 -39.99
C ALA A 931 31.77 -6.81 -38.67
N GLU A 932 32.15 -8.08 -38.61
CA GLU A 932 32.79 -8.65 -37.42
C GLU A 932 34.19 -8.03 -37.18
N GLY A 933 34.90 -7.71 -38.25
CA GLY A 933 36.17 -6.98 -38.23
C GLY A 933 35.99 -5.57 -37.64
N ILE A 934 34.91 -4.87 -38.02
CA ILE A 934 34.54 -3.56 -37.49
C ILE A 934 34.23 -3.68 -36.01
N ARG A 935 33.33 -4.62 -35.63
CA ARG A 935 32.96 -4.88 -34.25
C ARG A 935 34.17 -5.10 -33.34
N LYS A 936 35.05 -6.01 -33.75
CA LYS A 936 36.32 -6.31 -33.06
C LYS A 936 37.25 -5.10 -32.98
N THR A 937 37.26 -4.26 -34.00
CA THR A 937 38.10 -3.05 -34.00
C THR A 937 37.60 -2.09 -32.91
N VAL A 938 36.29 -1.89 -32.81
CA VAL A 938 35.74 -1.01 -31.77
C VAL A 938 35.94 -1.64 -30.41
N GLU A 939 35.69 -2.94 -30.26
CA GLU A 939 35.93 -3.65 -28.99
C GLU A 939 37.41 -3.59 -28.55
N SER A 940 38.36 -3.62 -29.48
CA SER A 940 39.80 -3.56 -29.17
C SER A 940 40.35 -2.12 -29.01
N MET A 941 39.56 -1.08 -29.19
CA MET A 941 39.99 0.29 -29.00
C MET A 941 40.44 0.56 -27.56
N HIS A 942 39.92 -0.17 -26.58
CA HIS A 942 40.35 -0.13 -25.19
C HIS A 942 41.85 -0.53 -24.99
N GLU A 943 42.34 -1.47 -25.76
CA GLU A 943 43.76 -1.89 -25.69
C GLU A 943 44.74 -0.88 -26.28
N GLN A 944 44.27 -0.07 -27.21
CA GLN A 944 45.11 0.93 -27.92
C GLN A 944 45.11 2.30 -27.27
N HIS A 945 44.12 2.61 -26.47
CA HIS A 945 43.96 3.86 -25.73
C HIS A 945 43.59 3.58 -24.28
N PRO A 946 44.58 3.27 -23.40
CA PRO A 946 44.33 2.83 -22.03
C PRO A 946 43.95 3.99 -21.07
N THR A 947 43.65 5.17 -21.56
CA THR A 947 43.06 6.22 -20.72
C THR A 947 41.64 5.82 -20.33
N GLU A 948 41.25 6.04 -19.07
CA GLU A 948 39.93 5.68 -18.48
C GLU A 948 38.72 6.17 -19.29
N ILE A 949 38.93 7.05 -20.24
CA ILE A 949 37.97 7.73 -21.11
C ILE A 949 37.38 6.79 -22.19
N VAL A 950 38.11 5.79 -22.68
CA VAL A 950 37.67 4.91 -23.80
C VAL A 950 37.24 3.49 -23.30
N GLY A 951 36.93 3.36 -22.03
CA GLY A 951 36.63 2.05 -21.38
C GLY A 951 35.39 1.36 -21.95
N HIS A 952 35.59 0.14 -22.49
CA HIS A 952 34.59 -0.88 -22.77
C HIS A 952 33.39 -0.52 -23.67
N ALA A 953 33.56 0.38 -24.63
CA ALA A 953 32.53 0.62 -25.65
C ALA A 953 32.46 -0.58 -26.62
N THR A 954 31.28 -1.11 -26.82
CA THR A 954 30.98 -2.13 -27.82
C THR A 954 29.95 -1.59 -28.82
N ILE A 955 29.85 -2.24 -29.94
CA ILE A 955 28.83 -1.94 -30.94
C ILE A 955 28.05 -3.18 -31.33
N SER A 956 26.78 -2.97 -31.56
CA SER A 956 25.91 -3.97 -32.19
C SER A 956 25.78 -3.60 -33.69
N ILE A 957 25.82 -4.60 -34.56
CA ILE A 957 25.76 -4.39 -36.01
C ILE A 957 24.64 -5.25 -36.60
N GLY A 958 23.77 -4.62 -37.37
CA GLY A 958 22.83 -5.30 -38.25
C GLY A 958 23.27 -5.21 -39.70
N VAL A 959 23.27 -6.31 -40.42
CA VAL A 959 23.72 -6.44 -41.80
C VAL A 959 22.56 -6.90 -42.67
N PHE A 960 22.34 -6.21 -43.75
CA PHE A 960 21.49 -6.65 -44.86
C PHE A 960 22.31 -6.74 -46.14
N CYS A 961 22.14 -7.82 -46.89
CA CYS A 961 22.79 -8.04 -48.14
C CYS A 961 21.77 -8.52 -49.20
N GLY A 962 21.60 -7.79 -50.28
CA GLY A 962 20.62 -8.15 -51.29
C GLY A 962 20.74 -7.36 -52.58
N ALA A 963 20.10 -7.84 -53.64
CA ALA A 963 20.02 -7.12 -54.89
C ALA A 963 18.95 -6.02 -54.84
N PRO A 964 19.24 -4.81 -55.34
CA PRO A 964 18.26 -3.74 -55.51
C PRO A 964 17.14 -4.15 -56.47
N SER A 965 15.90 -3.73 -56.10
CA SER A 965 14.71 -3.96 -56.94
C SER A 965 13.61 -2.96 -56.58
N THR A 966 12.53 -2.90 -57.35
CA THR A 966 11.34 -2.11 -57.04
C THR A 966 10.62 -2.58 -55.74
N LYS A 967 10.88 -3.82 -55.31
CA LYS A 967 10.39 -4.41 -54.02
C LYS A 967 11.46 -4.41 -52.93
N ASN A 968 12.61 -3.80 -53.20
CA ASN A 968 13.75 -3.74 -52.27
C ASN A 968 14.47 -2.43 -52.48
N THR A 969 13.76 -1.33 -52.09
CA THR A 969 14.27 0.05 -52.26
C THR A 969 15.43 0.31 -51.28
N PHE A 970 16.14 1.40 -51.51
CA PHE A 970 17.25 1.80 -50.64
C PHE A 970 16.81 1.91 -49.17
N GLU A 971 15.68 2.57 -48.90
CA GLU A 971 15.12 2.74 -47.58
C GLU A 971 14.74 1.39 -46.95
N GLN A 972 14.17 0.47 -47.75
CA GLN A 972 13.84 -0.88 -47.26
C GLN A 972 15.09 -1.69 -46.95
N MET A 973 16.18 -1.50 -47.66
CA MET A 973 17.45 -2.15 -47.32
C MET A 973 18.05 -1.60 -46.03
N VAL A 974 17.96 -0.30 -45.81
CA VAL A 974 18.40 0.34 -44.57
C VAL A 974 17.52 -0.16 -43.39
N HIS A 975 16.19 -0.20 -43.56
CA HIS A 975 15.28 -0.73 -42.58
C HIS A 975 15.56 -2.19 -42.21
N LYS A 976 15.85 -3.03 -43.17
CA LYS A 976 16.21 -4.44 -42.92
C LYS A 976 17.52 -4.57 -42.15
N ALA A 977 18.50 -3.70 -42.43
CA ALA A 977 19.71 -3.67 -41.62
C ALA A 977 19.44 -3.20 -40.19
N ASP A 978 18.52 -2.26 -40.00
CA ASP A 978 18.07 -1.80 -38.68
C ASP A 978 17.33 -2.87 -37.90
N CYS A 979 16.44 -3.64 -38.54
CA CYS A 979 15.81 -4.82 -37.95
C CYS A 979 16.84 -5.83 -37.40
N ALA A 980 17.90 -6.06 -38.18
CA ALA A 980 18.99 -6.93 -37.78
C ALA A 980 19.81 -6.32 -36.61
N LEU A 981 20.02 -5.02 -36.61
CA LEU A 981 20.65 -4.29 -35.51
C LEU A 981 19.82 -4.39 -34.23
N TYR A 982 18.52 -4.18 -34.34
CA TYR A 982 17.61 -4.33 -33.21
C TYR A 982 17.67 -5.77 -32.63
N ARG A 983 17.74 -6.75 -33.49
CA ARG A 983 17.92 -8.14 -33.06
C ARG A 983 19.26 -8.37 -32.39
N ALA A 984 20.34 -7.74 -32.89
CA ALA A 984 21.64 -7.79 -32.23
C ALA A 984 21.58 -7.22 -30.82
N LYS A 985 20.91 -6.07 -30.65
CA LYS A 985 20.69 -5.44 -29.33
C LYS A 985 19.87 -6.31 -28.38
N GLN A 986 18.80 -6.93 -28.86
CA GLN A 986 17.95 -7.81 -28.04
C GLN A 986 18.64 -9.11 -27.61
N THR A 987 19.49 -9.67 -28.47
CA THR A 987 20.13 -10.98 -28.20
C THR A 987 21.46 -10.88 -27.44
N GLY A 988 21.70 -9.74 -26.77
CA GLY A 988 22.81 -9.58 -25.82
C GLY A 988 23.88 -8.60 -26.25
N ARG A 989 23.65 -7.77 -27.28
CA ARG A 989 24.58 -6.72 -27.80
C ARG A 989 25.98 -7.24 -28.24
N ASN A 990 26.87 -6.34 -28.59
CA ASN A 990 28.25 -6.63 -28.97
C ASN A 990 28.36 -7.78 -29.98
N LYS A 991 27.59 -7.74 -31.06
CA LYS A 991 27.52 -8.80 -32.07
C LYS A 991 27.07 -8.28 -33.43
N VAL A 992 27.31 -9.09 -34.40
CA VAL A 992 26.85 -8.88 -35.78
C VAL A 992 25.69 -9.83 -36.05
N VAL A 993 24.63 -9.32 -36.61
CA VAL A 993 23.45 -10.12 -37.00
C VAL A 993 23.15 -9.84 -38.48
N LEU A 994 23.05 -10.91 -39.26
CA LEU A 994 22.58 -10.83 -40.65
C LEU A 994 21.04 -10.86 -40.63
N TYR A 995 20.45 -10.01 -41.43
CA TYR A 995 18.99 -9.95 -41.56
C TYR A 995 18.41 -11.27 -42.09
N ASP A 996 17.36 -11.70 -41.44
CA ASP A 996 16.52 -12.82 -41.88
C ASP A 996 15.05 -12.34 -41.92
N PRO A 997 14.25 -12.75 -42.94
CA PRO A 997 12.86 -12.28 -43.07
C PRO A 997 11.95 -12.50 -41.85
N THR A 998 12.29 -13.42 -40.97
CA THR A 998 11.56 -13.65 -39.71
C THR A 998 11.71 -12.50 -38.71
N MET A 999 12.65 -11.61 -38.94
CA MET A 999 12.91 -10.47 -38.03
C MET A 999 11.92 -9.32 -38.19
N GLU A 1000 11.22 -9.23 -39.33
CA GLU A 1000 10.20 -8.19 -39.56
C GLU A 1000 8.91 -8.42 -38.73
N GLN A 1001 8.68 -9.66 -38.23
CA GLN A 1001 7.48 -9.97 -37.46
C GLN A 1001 7.56 -9.55 -35.97
N VAL A 1002 8.66 -9.00 -35.53
CA VAL A 1002 8.96 -8.68 -34.14
C VAL A 1002 8.97 -7.18 -33.83
N ILE A 1003 8.89 -6.34 -34.86
CA ILE A 1003 8.93 -4.89 -34.69
C ILE A 1003 7.54 -4.34 -35.04
N ASP A 1004 6.73 -4.09 -34.00
CA ASP A 1004 5.54 -3.24 -34.10
C ASP A 1004 6.04 -1.77 -34.06
N PRO A 1005 5.73 -0.94 -35.09
CA PRO A 1005 6.26 0.41 -35.14
C PRO A 1005 5.48 1.35 -34.22
N HIS A 1006 6.03 1.66 -33.07
CA HIS A 1006 5.65 2.83 -32.28
C HIS A 1006 6.88 3.66 -31.89
#